data_f3e65d5625dc08d6574bd03877074598
#
_entry.id   f3e65d5625dc08d6574bd03877074598
#
_cell.length_a   1.000
_cell.length_b   1.000
_cell.length_c   1.000
_cell.angle_alpha   90.00
_cell.angle_beta   90.00
_cell.angle_gamma   90.00
#
_symmetry.space_group_name_H-M   'P 1'
#
loop_
_entity.id
_entity.type
_entity.pdbx_description
1 polymer ?
#
loop_
_entity_poly.entity_id
_entity_poly.type
_entity_poly.pdbx_seq_one_letter_code
_entity_poly.pdbx_strand_id
1 'polypeptide(L)'
;MTVRRFPHYLQHDAADCGPTSLRMIAKYYGKEYSAEMLRRHCYISREGVSMLGISDAAEYIGFRTKGVRISFEQLSEEAFLPCILHWNQNHFVVCYKIEKKRKGKYNIYISDPASQRLCYTKDEFLKCWLSTKSDNIDKGSALLLEPGVDFGNREEEVEAKKHSLSFFLKYLLPYKGQFVQLLFGMIVGSLLQLIFPFLTQVMVDWGIGDKNLSLITLILIAQLTLFLAQLNVGYIRSWILLHINSRVDISLISDFLIKLMNMPLHFFDTKRMGDIMQRIGDHGRIKGFLMGNSMSILFSLANFIIFAGILAYYNIKILTIFLIGNTFYVLWILYFMRYRRELDIKRFNQASNEQNKIIQLIQGMQDIKLNNCEKQKRWEWERVQVNLFKISVRGLTIGQIQQAGTVFFTQTTHILISFIAARAVVEGQMTLGMMMSLTYIIGQVSAPIGDFIGFAQALQDAKISLERLNEIHAQEDEEQDIANKTSVLPKDKSISIDHLRFSYDGSERNYALDDISLVIPEHRVTAIVGESGSGKTTLIKLIQGFYQPNSGSIKIGNKNLNTINPHLWRSKTGSVMQESFIFSDTIANNISLNTDDVDTERLYHAAVMANADDFISELPLGYNTKIGMEGSGVSQGQRQRLLIARAIYKNPEYIFFDEATNSLDATNERVIMDNLRDFYKGKTVVIAAHRLSTVKDADQIVVMKHGHIVETGTHVELVEKRGDYYTLVKNQLELG
;
A
#
# COMPACT_ATOMS: atom_id res chain seq x y z
N MET A 1 -15.09 39.25 8.05
CA MET A 1 -15.13 37.76 8.07
C MET A 1 -13.79 37.26 8.49
N THR A 2 -13.67 36.70 9.68
CA THR A 2 -12.47 36.03 10.18
C THR A 2 -12.13 34.87 9.26
N VAL A 3 -10.97 34.92 8.61
CA VAL A 3 -10.47 33.88 7.70
C VAL A 3 -10.39 32.57 8.49
N ARG A 4 -11.40 31.71 8.37
CA ARG A 4 -11.30 30.32 8.81
C ARG A 4 -10.06 29.75 8.16
N ARG A 5 -9.20 29.11 8.96
CA ARG A 5 -7.97 28.45 8.49
C ARG A 5 -8.35 27.47 7.39
N PHE A 6 -7.82 27.64 6.14
CA PHE A 6 -8.15 26.78 5.01
C PHE A 6 -7.96 25.30 5.40
N PRO A 7 -8.88 24.36 5.08
CA PRO A 7 -8.71 22.95 5.40
C PRO A 7 -7.44 22.38 4.74
N HIS A 8 -6.80 21.43 5.39
CA HIS A 8 -5.62 20.79 4.85
C HIS A 8 -5.65 19.30 5.19
N TYR A 9 -5.52 18.49 4.16
CA TYR A 9 -5.39 17.03 4.24
C TYR A 9 -4.07 16.62 3.59
N LEU A 10 -3.42 15.61 4.17
CA LEU A 10 -2.24 15.01 3.58
C LEU A 10 -2.66 13.84 2.70
N GLN A 11 -2.03 13.72 1.54
CA GLN A 11 -2.21 12.55 0.68
C GLN A 11 -1.57 11.32 1.30
N HIS A 12 -2.19 10.16 1.12
CA HIS A 12 -1.67 8.90 1.65
C HIS A 12 -0.77 8.20 0.64
N ASP A 13 -1.10 8.24 -0.65
CA ASP A 13 -0.32 7.71 -1.76
C ASP A 13 0.21 8.85 -2.64
N ALA A 14 1.28 8.59 -3.39
CA ALA A 14 1.88 9.58 -4.30
C ALA A 14 0.91 10.03 -5.42
N ALA A 15 -0.03 9.17 -5.81
CA ALA A 15 -1.02 9.43 -6.85
C ALA A 15 -2.24 10.24 -6.37
N ASP A 16 -2.40 10.47 -5.06
CA ASP A 16 -3.61 11.04 -4.46
C ASP A 16 -3.66 12.57 -4.43
N CYS A 17 -2.72 13.26 -5.05
CA CYS A 17 -2.65 14.73 -4.97
C CYS A 17 -3.92 15.42 -5.48
N GLY A 18 -4.52 14.92 -6.57
CA GLY A 18 -5.75 15.47 -7.14
C GLY A 18 -6.99 15.30 -6.25
N PRO A 19 -7.38 14.07 -5.90
CA PRO A 19 -8.51 13.81 -4.99
C PRO A 19 -8.36 14.51 -3.64
N THR A 20 -7.15 14.54 -3.08
CA THR A 20 -6.88 15.23 -1.81
C THR A 20 -7.04 16.74 -1.95
N SER A 21 -6.63 17.32 -3.09
CA SER A 21 -6.85 18.74 -3.39
C SER A 21 -8.34 19.05 -3.52
N LEU A 22 -9.09 18.22 -4.23
CA LEU A 22 -10.55 18.36 -4.37
C LEU A 22 -11.24 18.21 -3.00
N ARG A 23 -10.83 17.25 -2.16
CA ARG A 23 -11.33 17.08 -0.78
C ARG A 23 -11.15 18.34 0.07
N MET A 24 -9.99 19.01 -0.04
CA MET A 24 -9.72 20.26 0.66
C MET A 24 -10.67 21.39 0.22
N ILE A 25 -10.93 21.48 -1.08
CA ILE A 25 -11.85 22.49 -1.63
C ILE A 25 -13.28 22.19 -1.20
N ALA A 26 -13.74 20.95 -1.32
CA ALA A 26 -15.08 20.55 -0.88
C ALA A 26 -15.31 20.88 0.59
N LYS A 27 -14.33 20.60 1.46
CA LYS A 27 -14.38 20.93 2.89
C LYS A 27 -14.40 22.43 3.14
N TYR A 28 -13.71 23.23 2.33
CA TYR A 28 -13.75 24.68 2.40
C TYR A 28 -15.16 25.23 2.16
N TYR A 29 -15.91 24.62 1.24
CA TYR A 29 -17.31 24.94 0.97
C TYR A 29 -18.32 24.26 1.90
N GLY A 30 -17.83 23.52 2.90
CA GLY A 30 -18.65 22.99 4.01
C GLY A 30 -19.09 21.53 3.88
N LYS A 31 -18.67 20.82 2.82
CA LYS A 31 -18.97 19.39 2.63
C LYS A 31 -17.73 18.53 2.78
N GLU A 32 -17.91 17.34 3.35
CA GLU A 32 -16.81 16.38 3.56
C GLU A 32 -17.10 15.09 2.79
N TYR A 33 -16.18 14.74 1.88
CA TYR A 33 -16.27 13.53 1.09
C TYR A 33 -15.13 12.57 1.46
N SER A 34 -15.38 11.27 1.36
CA SER A 34 -14.36 10.26 1.59
C SER A 34 -13.27 10.34 0.52
N ALA A 35 -12.00 10.09 0.91
CA ALA A 35 -10.90 10.06 -0.06
C ALA A 35 -11.11 8.97 -1.12
N GLU A 36 -11.72 7.85 -0.72
CA GLU A 36 -11.97 6.70 -1.58
C GLU A 36 -13.00 7.01 -2.67
N MET A 37 -14.11 7.65 -2.31
CA MET A 37 -15.13 8.06 -3.28
C MET A 37 -14.53 9.02 -4.32
N LEU A 38 -13.77 10.02 -3.88
CA LEU A 38 -13.11 10.95 -4.80
C LEU A 38 -12.06 10.27 -5.68
N ARG A 39 -11.33 9.26 -5.17
CA ARG A 39 -10.39 8.45 -5.96
C ARG A 39 -11.08 7.71 -7.09
N ARG A 40 -12.22 7.05 -6.80
CA ARG A 40 -12.99 6.31 -7.81
C ARG A 40 -13.41 7.21 -8.97
N HIS A 41 -13.88 8.41 -8.67
CA HIS A 41 -14.36 9.35 -9.69
C HIS A 41 -13.25 10.21 -10.33
N CYS A 42 -12.05 10.23 -9.73
CA CYS A 42 -10.86 10.88 -10.33
C CYS A 42 -10.13 9.99 -11.35
N TYR A 43 -10.51 8.71 -11.50
CA TYR A 43 -9.90 7.75 -12.43
C TYR A 43 -8.38 7.66 -12.26
N ILE A 44 -7.93 7.33 -11.05
CA ILE A 44 -6.51 7.28 -10.70
C ILE A 44 -5.83 6.10 -11.40
N SER A 45 -4.67 6.36 -12.01
CA SER A 45 -3.74 5.35 -12.54
C SER A 45 -2.47 5.24 -11.70
N ARG A 46 -1.59 4.27 -12.01
CA ARG A 46 -0.25 4.15 -11.39
C ARG A 46 0.60 5.42 -11.53
N GLU A 47 0.40 6.16 -12.60
CA GLU A 47 1.15 7.40 -12.91
C GLU A 47 0.59 8.61 -12.17
N GLY A 48 -0.64 8.52 -11.67
CA GLY A 48 -1.33 9.60 -10.96
C GLY A 48 -2.72 9.86 -11.52
N VAL A 49 -3.18 11.10 -11.35
CA VAL A 49 -4.49 11.57 -11.79
C VAL A 49 -4.33 12.64 -12.86
N SER A 50 -5.23 12.68 -13.84
CA SER A 50 -5.29 13.76 -14.82
C SER A 50 -6.11 14.95 -14.30
N MET A 51 -5.88 16.14 -14.83
CA MET A 51 -6.72 17.32 -14.51
C MET A 51 -8.17 17.10 -14.93
N LEU A 52 -8.40 16.33 -15.99
CA LEU A 52 -9.72 15.95 -16.45
C LEU A 52 -10.42 15.05 -15.44
N GLY A 53 -9.74 14.00 -14.92
CA GLY A 53 -10.30 13.12 -13.89
C GLY A 53 -10.66 13.89 -12.61
N ILE A 54 -9.86 14.89 -12.22
CA ILE A 54 -10.21 15.77 -11.09
C ILE A 54 -11.46 16.61 -11.42
N SER A 55 -11.58 17.09 -12.66
CA SER A 55 -12.74 17.85 -13.15
C SER A 55 -14.01 16.98 -13.10
N ASP A 56 -13.95 15.77 -13.63
CA ASP A 56 -15.09 14.84 -13.66
C ASP A 56 -15.54 14.47 -12.23
N ALA A 57 -14.60 14.22 -11.31
CA ALA A 57 -14.92 14.00 -9.91
C ALA A 57 -15.53 15.23 -9.21
N ALA A 58 -15.06 16.43 -9.56
CA ALA A 58 -15.60 17.67 -9.04
C ALA A 58 -17.02 17.91 -9.55
N GLU A 59 -17.29 17.66 -10.83
CA GLU A 59 -18.63 17.74 -11.41
C GLU A 59 -19.56 16.70 -10.82
N TYR A 60 -19.07 15.48 -10.55
CA TYR A 60 -19.81 14.45 -9.89
C TYR A 60 -20.33 14.87 -8.52
N ILE A 61 -19.54 15.59 -7.73
CA ILE A 61 -19.97 16.11 -6.39
C ILE A 61 -20.69 17.46 -6.48
N GLY A 62 -21.00 17.95 -7.70
CA GLY A 62 -21.82 19.11 -7.96
C GLY A 62 -21.08 20.45 -8.10
N PHE A 63 -19.76 20.45 -8.32
CA PHE A 63 -19.06 21.64 -8.77
C PHE A 63 -19.25 21.86 -10.29
N ARG A 64 -19.16 23.11 -10.70
CA ARG A 64 -18.89 23.47 -12.09
C ARG A 64 -17.40 23.68 -12.24
N THR A 65 -16.80 23.09 -13.27
CA THR A 65 -15.36 23.12 -13.46
C THR A 65 -14.97 23.73 -14.78
N LYS A 66 -13.78 24.38 -14.80
CA LYS A 66 -13.18 24.89 -16.02
C LYS A 66 -11.64 24.74 -15.96
N GLY A 67 -11.10 23.84 -16.79
CA GLY A 67 -9.66 23.76 -17.01
C GLY A 67 -9.18 24.90 -17.89
N VAL A 68 -8.20 25.68 -17.42
CA VAL A 68 -7.71 26.88 -18.13
C VAL A 68 -6.18 26.93 -18.13
N ARG A 69 -5.61 27.55 -19.17
CA ARG A 69 -4.21 27.96 -19.20
C ARG A 69 -4.15 29.49 -19.16
N ILE A 70 -3.68 30.03 -18.05
CA ILE A 70 -3.75 31.44 -17.73
C ILE A 70 -2.40 32.00 -17.30
N SER A 71 -2.23 33.33 -17.46
CA SER A 71 -1.08 34.06 -16.93
C SER A 71 -1.21 34.27 -15.41
N PHE A 72 -0.13 34.74 -14.78
CA PHE A 72 -0.18 35.08 -13.36
C PHE A 72 -1.13 36.22 -13.03
N GLU A 73 -1.20 37.20 -13.93
CA GLU A 73 -2.09 38.37 -13.83
C GLU A 73 -3.55 37.89 -13.80
N GLN A 74 -3.92 37.02 -14.75
CA GLN A 74 -5.26 36.42 -14.81
C GLN A 74 -5.57 35.57 -13.57
N LEU A 75 -4.60 34.79 -13.09
CA LEU A 75 -4.78 33.99 -11.86
C LEU A 75 -5.01 34.88 -10.63
N SER A 76 -4.33 36.05 -10.56
CA SER A 76 -4.37 36.91 -9.37
C SER A 76 -5.57 37.87 -9.37
N GLU A 77 -6.12 38.24 -10.52
CA GLU A 77 -7.14 39.30 -10.66
C GLU A 77 -8.51 38.74 -11.10
N GLU A 78 -8.52 37.66 -11.91
CA GLU A 78 -9.76 37.13 -12.51
C GLU A 78 -10.19 35.77 -12.00
N ALA A 79 -9.24 34.93 -11.52
CA ALA A 79 -9.56 33.55 -11.15
C ALA A 79 -10.28 33.44 -9.80
N PHE A 80 -11.29 32.58 -9.74
CA PHE A 80 -11.96 32.23 -8.49
C PHE A 80 -11.04 31.35 -7.63
N LEU A 81 -10.85 31.73 -6.37
CA LEU A 81 -10.09 30.97 -5.38
C LEU A 81 -11.05 30.37 -4.33
N PRO A 82 -10.83 29.13 -3.87
CA PRO A 82 -9.68 28.25 -4.13
C PRO A 82 -9.75 27.54 -5.49
N CYS A 83 -8.59 27.35 -6.13
CA CYS A 83 -8.46 26.58 -7.38
C CYS A 83 -7.36 25.54 -7.29
N ILE A 84 -7.37 24.51 -8.15
CA ILE A 84 -6.34 23.49 -8.24
C ILE A 84 -5.34 23.89 -9.33
N LEU A 85 -4.05 23.84 -9.00
CA LEU A 85 -2.96 24.16 -9.91
C LEU A 85 -2.14 22.93 -10.24
N HIS A 86 -1.71 22.79 -11.50
CA HIS A 86 -0.75 21.78 -11.91
C HIS A 86 0.66 22.28 -11.57
N TRP A 87 1.34 21.56 -10.70
CA TRP A 87 2.56 21.98 -10.01
C TRP A 87 3.74 21.12 -10.42
N ASN A 88 4.88 21.72 -10.75
CA ASN A 88 6.09 21.03 -11.21
C ASN A 88 5.82 19.97 -12.31
N GLN A 89 4.78 20.12 -13.10
CA GLN A 89 4.34 19.24 -14.20
C GLN A 89 4.00 17.78 -13.79
N ASN A 90 3.94 17.46 -12.50
CA ASN A 90 3.68 16.11 -12.01
C ASN A 90 2.88 16.06 -10.71
N HIS A 91 2.35 17.18 -10.24
CA HIS A 91 1.68 17.28 -8.94
C HIS A 91 0.49 18.25 -9.00
N PHE A 92 -0.48 18.12 -8.09
CA PHE A 92 -1.60 19.03 -7.95
C PHE A 92 -1.63 19.65 -6.56
N VAL A 93 -1.81 20.96 -6.49
CA VAL A 93 -1.89 21.74 -5.25
C VAL A 93 -3.06 22.69 -5.28
N VAL A 94 -3.52 23.15 -4.11
CA VAL A 94 -4.62 24.12 -4.02
C VAL A 94 -4.06 25.51 -3.74
N CYS A 95 -4.32 26.46 -4.64
CA CYS A 95 -4.12 27.87 -4.37
C CYS A 95 -5.40 28.43 -3.74
N TYR A 96 -5.32 28.86 -2.47
CA TYR A 96 -6.51 29.30 -1.75
C TYR A 96 -6.55 30.77 -1.42
N LYS A 97 -5.42 31.50 -1.60
CA LYS A 97 -5.36 32.95 -1.37
C LYS A 97 -4.16 33.59 -2.06
N ILE A 98 -4.36 34.75 -2.68
CA ILE A 98 -3.30 35.61 -3.21
C ILE A 98 -3.45 37.00 -2.60
N GLU A 99 -2.40 37.50 -1.99
CA GLU A 99 -2.35 38.84 -1.37
C GLU A 99 -1.33 39.73 -2.04
N LYS A 100 -1.76 40.90 -2.56
CA LYS A 100 -0.91 41.92 -3.08
C LYS A 100 -0.43 42.82 -1.94
N LYS A 101 0.87 42.87 -1.69
CA LYS A 101 1.50 43.73 -0.67
C LYS A 101 1.91 45.09 -1.24
N ARG A 102 2.17 46.05 -0.35
CA ARG A 102 2.75 47.35 -0.72
C ARG A 102 4.07 47.13 -1.49
N LYS A 103 4.30 47.89 -2.58
CA LYS A 103 5.45 47.77 -3.52
C LYS A 103 5.34 46.64 -4.55
N GLY A 104 4.16 46.15 -4.91
CA GLY A 104 3.96 45.16 -6.00
C GLY A 104 4.44 43.76 -5.68
N LYS A 105 4.74 43.45 -4.40
CA LYS A 105 5.05 42.10 -3.97
C LYS A 105 3.77 41.31 -3.74
N TYR A 106 3.78 40.01 -4.10
CA TYR A 106 2.68 39.10 -3.89
C TYR A 106 3.06 37.99 -2.90
N ASN A 107 2.13 37.64 -2.02
CA ASN A 107 2.16 36.43 -1.22
C ASN A 107 1.11 35.47 -1.74
N ILE A 108 1.53 34.31 -2.19
CA ILE A 108 0.65 33.27 -2.72
C ILE A 108 0.59 32.12 -1.70
N TYR A 109 -0.62 31.81 -1.24
CA TYR A 109 -0.86 30.79 -0.22
C TYR A 109 -1.34 29.51 -0.90
N ILE A 110 -0.58 28.44 -0.73
CA ILE A 110 -0.82 27.13 -1.30
C ILE A 110 -1.02 26.12 -0.20
N SER A 111 -2.00 25.22 -0.37
CA SER A 111 -2.15 24.01 0.40
C SER A 111 -1.68 22.83 -0.45
N ASP A 112 -0.52 22.30 -0.12
CA ASP A 112 0.10 21.19 -0.84
C ASP A 112 -0.25 19.86 -0.13
N PRO A 113 -0.99 18.94 -0.80
CA PRO A 113 -1.35 17.65 -0.23
C PRO A 113 -0.16 16.78 0.18
N ALA A 114 1.00 16.97 -0.46
CA ALA A 114 2.22 16.20 -0.13
C ALA A 114 2.99 16.76 1.06
N SER A 115 2.66 18.01 1.52
CA SER A 115 3.49 18.65 2.53
C SER A 115 2.68 19.42 3.58
N GLN A 116 2.37 20.67 3.31
CA GLN A 116 1.71 21.57 4.27
C GLN A 116 1.17 22.81 3.55
N ARG A 117 0.63 23.75 4.31
CA ARG A 117 0.33 25.09 3.80
C ARG A 117 1.60 25.89 3.67
N LEU A 118 1.87 26.41 2.49
CA LEU A 118 3.07 27.14 2.13
C LEU A 118 2.70 28.54 1.66
N CYS A 119 3.59 29.48 1.85
CA CYS A 119 3.48 30.84 1.30
C CYS A 119 4.68 31.07 0.40
N TYR A 120 4.42 31.37 -0.86
CA TYR A 120 5.43 31.63 -1.89
C TYR A 120 5.47 33.09 -2.26
N THR A 121 6.65 33.58 -2.64
CA THR A 121 6.81 34.83 -3.39
C THR A 121 6.43 34.62 -4.85
N LYS A 122 6.16 35.70 -5.61
CA LYS A 122 5.79 35.59 -7.04
C LYS A 122 6.83 34.79 -7.82
N ASP A 123 8.12 35.07 -7.63
CA ASP A 123 9.19 34.44 -8.42
C ASP A 123 9.36 32.95 -8.12
N GLU A 124 9.22 32.54 -6.85
CA GLU A 124 9.24 31.14 -6.44
C GLU A 124 8.01 30.38 -6.97
N PHE A 125 6.85 31.00 -6.93
CA PHE A 125 5.60 30.43 -7.42
C PHE A 125 5.66 30.17 -8.93
N LEU A 126 6.11 31.15 -9.72
CA LEU A 126 6.18 31.05 -11.17
C LEU A 126 7.13 29.92 -11.61
N LYS A 127 8.25 29.71 -10.92
CA LYS A 127 9.19 28.60 -11.22
C LYS A 127 8.55 27.22 -11.12
N CYS A 128 7.55 27.04 -10.25
CA CYS A 128 6.90 25.77 -10.02
C CYS A 128 5.60 25.60 -10.82
N TRP A 129 4.92 26.71 -11.17
CA TRP A 129 3.61 26.65 -11.77
C TRP A 129 3.61 26.80 -13.30
N LEU A 130 4.50 27.63 -13.87
CA LEU A 130 4.54 27.86 -15.31
C LEU A 130 4.96 26.59 -16.04
N SER A 131 4.18 26.21 -17.06
CA SER A 131 4.38 24.98 -17.81
C SER A 131 4.52 25.18 -19.33
N THR A 132 4.04 26.31 -19.87
CA THR A 132 3.99 26.54 -21.32
C THR A 132 4.19 27.99 -21.66
N LYS A 133 4.73 28.28 -22.89
CA LYS A 133 4.73 29.59 -23.50
C LYS A 133 3.73 29.57 -24.63
N SER A 134 2.77 30.52 -24.63
CA SER A 134 1.86 30.76 -25.74
C SER A 134 1.79 32.25 -25.95
N ASP A 135 1.93 32.70 -27.19
CA ASP A 135 1.92 34.14 -27.59
C ASP A 135 2.95 35.00 -26.84
N ASN A 136 4.15 34.46 -26.61
CA ASN A 136 5.22 35.08 -25.80
C ASN A 136 4.87 35.34 -24.31
N ILE A 137 3.75 34.84 -23.82
CA ILE A 137 3.32 34.95 -22.43
C ILE A 137 3.50 33.57 -21.75
N ASP A 138 4.14 33.59 -20.58
CA ASP A 138 4.29 32.38 -19.73
C ASP A 138 2.94 32.06 -19.06
N LYS A 139 2.40 30.87 -19.31
CA LYS A 139 1.10 30.40 -18.79
C LYS A 139 1.26 29.15 -17.95
N GLY A 140 0.44 29.05 -16.91
CA GLY A 140 0.30 27.85 -16.08
C GLY A 140 -1.10 27.24 -16.19
N SER A 141 -1.23 25.96 -15.92
CA SER A 141 -2.50 25.24 -15.95
C SER A 141 -3.21 25.32 -14.59
N ALA A 142 -4.50 25.62 -14.60
CA ALA A 142 -5.35 25.69 -13.42
C ALA A 142 -6.71 25.05 -13.70
N LEU A 143 -7.30 24.40 -12.69
CA LEU A 143 -8.68 23.96 -12.67
C LEU A 143 -9.45 24.89 -11.72
N LEU A 144 -10.34 25.68 -12.29
CA LEU A 144 -11.26 26.56 -11.54
C LEU A 144 -12.49 25.75 -11.14
N LEU A 145 -12.93 25.91 -9.89
CA LEU A 145 -14.08 25.21 -9.34
C LEU A 145 -15.03 26.20 -8.68
N GLU A 146 -16.29 26.07 -9.02
CA GLU A 146 -17.38 26.87 -8.43
C GLU A 146 -18.51 25.93 -7.97
N PRO A 147 -19.01 26.03 -6.72
CA PRO A 147 -20.09 25.17 -6.28
C PRO A 147 -21.36 25.46 -7.12
N GLY A 148 -21.89 24.40 -7.74
CA GLY A 148 -23.13 24.42 -8.51
C GLY A 148 -24.36 24.30 -7.59
N VAL A 149 -25.56 24.31 -8.18
CA VAL A 149 -26.83 24.16 -7.47
C VAL A 149 -26.94 22.79 -6.81
N ASP A 150 -26.33 21.76 -7.41
CA ASP A 150 -26.36 20.40 -6.93
C ASP A 150 -25.22 20.05 -5.95
N PHE A 151 -24.38 21.03 -5.60
CA PHE A 151 -23.28 20.82 -4.66
C PHE A 151 -23.81 20.47 -3.28
N GLY A 152 -23.52 19.25 -2.83
CA GLY A 152 -23.92 18.75 -1.52
C GLY A 152 -25.28 18.08 -1.50
N ASN A 153 -25.98 17.90 -2.64
CA ASN A 153 -27.21 17.11 -2.73
C ASN A 153 -26.96 15.60 -2.76
N ARG A 154 -25.75 15.18 -3.09
CA ARG A 154 -25.36 13.76 -2.98
C ARG A 154 -25.01 13.45 -1.53
N GLU A 155 -25.57 12.36 -1.03
CA GLU A 155 -25.31 11.88 0.31
C GLU A 155 -23.81 11.69 0.50
N GLU A 156 -23.31 12.17 1.64
CA GLU A 156 -22.00 11.82 2.12
C GLU A 156 -22.00 10.28 2.22
N GLU A 157 -21.27 9.60 1.34
CA GLU A 157 -21.00 8.17 1.57
C GLU A 157 -20.36 8.08 2.95
N VAL A 158 -21.13 7.53 3.89
CA VAL A 158 -20.66 7.28 5.26
C VAL A 158 -19.35 6.54 5.13
N GLU A 159 -18.27 7.14 5.62
CA GLU A 159 -16.94 6.51 5.59
C GLU A 159 -17.07 5.04 5.95
N ALA A 160 -16.62 4.16 5.06
CA ALA A 160 -16.61 2.72 5.28
C ALA A 160 -16.07 2.45 6.68
N LYS A 161 -16.64 1.50 7.42
CA LYS A 161 -16.32 1.21 8.82
C LYS A 161 -14.82 1.22 9.04
N LYS A 162 -14.29 2.32 9.54
CA LYS A 162 -12.87 2.43 9.87
C LYS A 162 -12.57 1.39 10.93
N HIS A 163 -11.73 0.44 10.61
CA HIS A 163 -11.19 -0.44 11.64
C HIS A 163 -10.45 0.40 12.67
N SER A 164 -10.90 0.29 13.91
CA SER A 164 -10.22 0.90 15.06
C SER A 164 -9.04 0.02 15.49
N LEU A 165 -8.11 0.55 16.28
CA LEU A 165 -7.07 -0.25 16.93
C LEU A 165 -7.64 -1.46 17.70
N SER A 166 -8.90 -1.38 18.14
CA SER A 166 -9.61 -2.52 18.75
C SER A 166 -9.76 -3.72 17.82
N PHE A 167 -9.78 -3.54 16.50
CA PHE A 167 -9.78 -4.63 15.53
C PHE A 167 -8.56 -5.55 15.71
N PHE A 168 -7.40 -4.96 15.98
CA PHE A 168 -6.17 -5.72 16.16
C PHE A 168 -6.11 -6.44 17.53
N LEU A 169 -6.93 -6.04 18.51
CA LEU A 169 -7.01 -6.73 19.78
C LEU A 169 -7.52 -8.18 19.64
N LYS A 170 -8.30 -8.48 18.60
CA LYS A 170 -8.76 -9.85 18.31
C LYS A 170 -7.60 -10.84 18.15
N TYR A 171 -6.45 -10.39 17.63
CA TYR A 171 -5.25 -11.22 17.46
C TYR A 171 -4.53 -11.53 18.78
N LEU A 172 -4.84 -10.75 19.85
CA LEU A 172 -4.27 -10.94 21.18
C LEU A 172 -5.10 -11.89 22.05
N LEU A 173 -6.42 -11.98 21.79
CA LEU A 173 -7.36 -12.77 22.58
C LEU A 173 -6.97 -14.26 22.72
N PRO A 174 -6.45 -14.96 21.69
CA PRO A 174 -6.02 -16.34 21.83
C PRO A 174 -4.89 -16.53 22.86
N TYR A 175 -4.10 -15.49 23.13
CA TYR A 175 -2.91 -15.53 23.99
C TYR A 175 -3.18 -15.01 25.41
N LYS A 176 -4.47 -14.88 25.84
CA LYS A 176 -4.85 -14.34 27.16
C LYS A 176 -4.12 -14.99 28.34
N GLY A 177 -3.87 -16.30 28.28
CA GLY A 177 -3.12 -17.02 29.33
C GLY A 177 -1.68 -16.53 29.45
N GLN A 178 -1.01 -16.33 28.33
CA GLN A 178 0.36 -15.82 28.27
C GLN A 178 0.44 -14.34 28.72
N PHE A 179 -0.60 -13.54 28.42
CA PHE A 179 -0.71 -12.18 28.94
C PHE A 179 -0.85 -12.16 30.46
N VAL A 180 -1.59 -13.09 31.05
CA VAL A 180 -1.67 -13.23 32.52
C VAL A 180 -0.31 -13.59 33.10
N GLN A 181 0.44 -14.49 32.47
CA GLN A 181 1.81 -14.82 32.89
C GLN A 181 2.76 -13.62 32.79
N LEU A 182 2.66 -12.83 31.72
CA LEU A 182 3.40 -11.57 31.58
C LEU A 182 3.07 -10.60 32.69
N LEU A 183 1.78 -10.40 32.98
CA LEU A 183 1.31 -9.49 34.02
C LEU A 183 1.81 -9.95 35.42
N PHE A 184 1.75 -11.25 35.70
CA PHE A 184 2.31 -11.80 36.92
C PHE A 184 3.83 -11.59 37.02
N GLY A 185 4.58 -11.87 35.94
CA GLY A 185 6.01 -11.56 35.87
C GLY A 185 6.33 -10.07 36.05
N MET A 186 5.48 -9.17 35.55
CA MET A 186 5.60 -7.74 35.77
C MET A 186 5.40 -7.36 37.24
N ILE A 187 4.39 -7.91 37.90
CA ILE A 187 4.11 -7.64 39.31
C ILE A 187 5.29 -8.15 40.16
N VAL A 188 5.76 -9.39 39.93
CA VAL A 188 6.92 -9.94 40.64
C VAL A 188 8.16 -9.10 40.43
N GLY A 189 8.44 -8.69 39.17
CA GLY A 189 9.56 -7.78 38.82
C GLY A 189 9.49 -6.44 39.56
N SER A 190 8.31 -5.83 39.64
CA SER A 190 8.08 -4.57 40.38
C SER A 190 8.29 -4.73 41.87
N LEU A 191 7.81 -5.83 42.47
CA LEU A 191 8.01 -6.14 43.89
C LEU A 191 9.49 -6.37 44.24
N LEU A 192 10.22 -7.12 43.40
CA LEU A 192 11.67 -7.27 43.57
C LEU A 192 12.40 -5.93 43.45
N GLN A 193 12.02 -5.09 42.53
CA GLN A 193 12.62 -3.76 42.33
C GLN A 193 12.33 -2.81 43.51
N LEU A 194 11.19 -2.96 44.16
CA LEU A 194 10.79 -2.16 45.32
C LEU A 194 11.72 -2.35 46.53
N ILE A 195 12.30 -3.54 46.69
CA ILE A 195 13.15 -3.87 47.84
C ILE A 195 14.51 -3.15 47.80
N PHE A 196 15.03 -2.86 46.62
CA PHE A 196 16.37 -2.22 46.48
C PHE A 196 16.57 -0.90 47.22
N PRO A 197 15.66 0.08 47.15
CA PRO A 197 15.81 1.34 47.88
C PRO A 197 15.93 1.14 49.40
N PHE A 198 15.10 0.22 49.94
CA PHE A 198 15.12 -0.03 51.38
C PHE A 198 16.39 -0.74 51.82
N LEU A 199 16.91 -1.71 51.01
CA LEU A 199 18.22 -2.30 51.34
C LEU A 199 19.35 -1.28 51.27
N THR A 200 19.30 -0.33 50.35
CA THR A 200 20.26 0.75 50.25
C THR A 200 20.20 1.65 51.50
N GLN A 201 18.99 1.96 51.94
CA GLN A 201 18.78 2.76 53.15
C GLN A 201 19.36 2.03 54.39
N VAL A 202 19.00 0.75 54.59
CA VAL A 202 19.49 -0.05 55.73
C VAL A 202 21.00 -0.22 55.71
N MET A 203 21.60 -0.37 54.53
CA MET A 203 23.05 -0.48 54.36
C MET A 203 23.75 0.79 54.85
N VAL A 204 23.21 1.97 54.53
CA VAL A 204 23.82 3.26 54.93
C VAL A 204 23.56 3.58 56.41
N ASP A 205 22.30 3.51 56.87
CA ASP A 205 21.91 3.95 58.20
C ASP A 205 22.44 3.01 59.31
N TRP A 206 22.29 1.69 59.15
CA TRP A 206 22.66 0.71 60.15
C TRP A 206 23.98 -0.01 59.82
N GLY A 207 24.26 -0.27 58.54
CA GLY A 207 25.52 -0.93 58.16
C GLY A 207 26.73 -0.03 58.36
N ILE A 208 26.69 1.14 57.75
CA ILE A 208 27.81 2.13 57.84
C ILE A 208 27.74 2.91 59.15
N GLY A 209 26.54 3.35 59.56
CA GLY A 209 26.33 4.10 60.81
C GLY A 209 26.82 3.38 62.03
N ASP A 210 26.45 2.10 62.18
CA ASP A 210 26.83 1.22 63.31
C ASP A 210 28.14 0.44 63.07
N LYS A 211 28.85 0.67 61.92
CA LYS A 211 30.09 0.00 61.51
C LYS A 211 29.96 -1.53 61.50
N ASN A 212 28.77 -2.07 61.12
CA ASN A 212 28.44 -3.47 61.12
C ASN A 212 28.74 -4.15 59.78
N LEU A 213 29.95 -4.68 59.60
CA LEU A 213 30.39 -5.39 58.39
C LEU A 213 29.57 -6.64 58.06
N SER A 214 29.08 -7.34 59.07
CA SER A 214 28.25 -8.54 58.84
C SER A 214 26.93 -8.20 58.22
N LEU A 215 26.27 -7.10 58.62
CA LEU A 215 25.05 -6.60 58.02
C LEU A 215 25.28 -6.13 56.58
N ILE A 216 26.40 -5.44 56.32
CA ILE A 216 26.75 -5.03 54.95
C ILE A 216 26.94 -6.20 54.03
N THR A 217 27.61 -7.27 54.50
CA THR A 217 27.80 -8.53 53.72
C THR A 217 26.47 -9.23 53.46
N LEU A 218 25.57 -9.27 54.43
CA LEU A 218 24.24 -9.83 54.27
C LEU A 218 23.43 -9.09 53.24
N ILE A 219 23.46 -7.74 53.27
CA ILE A 219 22.77 -6.90 52.28
C ILE A 219 23.37 -7.10 50.89
N LEU A 220 24.69 -7.23 50.74
CA LEU A 220 25.32 -7.53 49.47
C LEU A 220 24.76 -8.83 48.84
N ILE A 221 24.71 -9.93 49.67
CA ILE A 221 24.15 -11.18 49.20
C ILE A 221 22.68 -11.05 48.82
N ALA A 222 21.89 -10.33 49.63
CA ALA A 222 20.48 -10.06 49.31
C ALA A 222 20.31 -9.30 48.03
N GLN A 223 21.09 -8.23 47.78
CA GLN A 223 21.03 -7.45 46.54
C GLN A 223 21.45 -8.29 45.33
N LEU A 224 22.50 -9.08 45.43
CA LEU A 224 22.91 -9.98 44.33
C LEU A 224 21.84 -11.03 44.01
N THR A 225 21.22 -11.63 45.04
CA THR A 225 20.13 -12.58 44.84
C THR A 225 18.91 -11.96 44.16
N LEU A 226 18.51 -10.77 44.62
CA LEU A 226 17.42 -10.00 44.01
C LEU A 226 17.74 -9.64 42.57
N PHE A 227 18.96 -9.20 42.27
CA PHE A 227 19.41 -8.89 40.93
C PHE A 227 19.32 -10.12 40.00
N LEU A 228 19.81 -11.27 40.44
CA LEU A 228 19.69 -12.52 39.68
C LEU A 228 18.23 -12.94 39.46
N ALA A 229 17.39 -12.81 40.50
CA ALA A 229 15.95 -13.07 40.36
C ALA A 229 15.29 -12.13 39.34
N GLN A 230 15.63 -10.83 39.34
CA GLN A 230 15.11 -9.86 38.40
C GLN A 230 15.56 -10.13 36.96
N LEU A 231 16.82 -10.56 36.76
CA LEU A 231 17.32 -11.00 35.45
C LEU A 231 16.51 -12.19 34.93
N ASN A 232 16.26 -13.21 35.75
CA ASN A 232 15.48 -14.39 35.34
C ASN A 232 14.05 -14.03 34.97
N VAL A 233 13.39 -13.16 35.75
CA VAL A 233 12.05 -12.67 35.41
C VAL A 233 12.08 -11.92 34.07
N GLY A 234 13.11 -11.11 33.82
CA GLY A 234 13.34 -10.41 32.55
C GLY A 234 13.48 -11.37 31.36
N TYR A 235 14.26 -12.45 31.51
CA TYR A 235 14.41 -13.48 30.47
C TYR A 235 13.11 -14.20 30.17
N ILE A 236 12.40 -14.65 31.20
CA ILE A 236 11.10 -15.34 31.02
C ILE A 236 10.12 -14.41 30.27
N ARG A 237 10.02 -13.15 30.68
CA ARG A 237 9.18 -12.16 30.00
C ARG A 237 9.55 -12.00 28.53
N SER A 238 10.84 -11.91 28.23
CA SER A 238 11.32 -11.75 26.85
C SER A 238 10.98 -12.96 25.97
N TRP A 239 11.09 -14.18 26.50
CA TRP A 239 10.70 -15.39 25.79
C TRP A 239 9.20 -15.47 25.51
N ILE A 240 8.36 -15.13 26.50
CA ILE A 240 6.90 -15.09 26.31
C ILE A 240 6.52 -14.05 25.25
N LEU A 241 7.11 -12.84 25.33
CA LEU A 241 6.87 -11.78 24.34
C LEU A 241 7.31 -12.20 22.95
N LEU A 242 8.47 -12.84 22.79
CA LEU A 242 8.95 -13.33 21.50
C LEU A 242 7.95 -14.32 20.89
N HIS A 243 7.46 -15.27 21.68
CA HIS A 243 6.51 -16.28 21.22
C HIS A 243 5.20 -15.67 20.75
N ILE A 244 4.62 -14.76 21.52
CA ILE A 244 3.39 -14.05 21.15
C ILE A 244 3.64 -13.21 19.89
N ASN A 245 4.72 -12.40 19.88
CA ASN A 245 5.08 -11.52 18.77
C ASN A 245 5.17 -12.27 17.45
N SER A 246 5.86 -13.40 17.41
CA SER A 246 6.06 -14.18 16.19
C SER A 246 4.75 -14.73 15.65
N ARG A 247 3.88 -15.25 16.52
CA ARG A 247 2.59 -15.80 16.09
C ARG A 247 1.60 -14.74 15.65
N VAL A 248 1.53 -13.61 16.35
CA VAL A 248 0.69 -12.46 15.96
C VAL A 248 1.15 -11.89 14.63
N ASP A 249 2.47 -11.81 14.40
CA ASP A 249 3.05 -11.32 13.14
C ASP A 249 2.63 -12.18 11.94
N ILE A 250 2.79 -13.50 12.09
CA ILE A 250 2.38 -14.45 11.05
C ILE A 250 0.88 -14.30 10.75
N SER A 251 0.03 -14.23 11.77
CA SER A 251 -1.41 -14.09 11.58
C SER A 251 -1.79 -12.76 10.90
N LEU A 252 -1.18 -11.65 11.31
CA LEU A 252 -1.44 -10.33 10.73
C LEU A 252 -1.04 -10.25 9.26
N ILE A 253 0.17 -10.74 8.95
CA ILE A 253 0.68 -10.72 7.56
C ILE A 253 -0.11 -11.70 6.70
N SER A 254 -0.46 -12.89 7.22
CA SER A 254 -1.27 -13.88 6.51
C SER A 254 -2.65 -13.31 6.16
N ASP A 255 -3.37 -12.73 7.12
CA ASP A 255 -4.70 -12.13 6.88
C ASP A 255 -4.61 -10.96 5.88
N PHE A 256 -3.52 -10.18 5.92
CA PHE A 256 -3.28 -9.12 4.96
C PHE A 256 -3.05 -9.67 3.54
N LEU A 257 -2.24 -10.72 3.40
CA LEU A 257 -1.99 -11.38 2.12
C LEU A 257 -3.27 -12.03 1.58
N ILE A 258 -4.08 -12.67 2.43
CA ILE A 258 -5.40 -13.19 2.05
C ILE A 258 -6.28 -12.05 1.53
N LYS A 259 -6.31 -10.91 2.24
CA LYS A 259 -7.05 -9.74 1.78
C LYS A 259 -6.56 -9.23 0.43
N LEU A 260 -5.23 -9.14 0.23
CA LEU A 260 -4.66 -8.75 -1.07
C LEU A 260 -5.04 -9.73 -2.18
N MET A 261 -5.00 -11.05 -1.92
CA MET A 261 -5.38 -12.06 -2.92
C MET A 261 -6.86 -12.00 -3.30
N ASN A 262 -7.71 -11.50 -2.40
CA ASN A 262 -9.15 -11.33 -2.65
C ASN A 262 -9.48 -9.99 -3.33
N MET A 263 -8.48 -9.11 -3.58
CA MET A 263 -8.70 -7.83 -4.25
C MET A 263 -8.91 -8.01 -5.75
N PRO A 264 -9.76 -7.19 -6.38
CA PRO A 264 -9.93 -7.19 -7.83
C PRO A 264 -8.63 -6.77 -8.54
N LEU A 265 -8.42 -7.28 -9.76
CA LEU A 265 -7.21 -7.01 -10.54
C LEU A 265 -6.98 -5.51 -10.76
N HIS A 266 -8.05 -4.74 -10.93
CA HIS A 266 -8.00 -3.28 -11.07
C HIS A 266 -7.24 -2.58 -9.92
N PHE A 267 -7.30 -3.12 -8.70
CA PHE A 267 -6.54 -2.59 -7.57
C PHE A 267 -5.02 -2.63 -7.85
N PHE A 268 -4.52 -3.74 -8.38
CA PHE A 268 -3.09 -3.90 -8.71
C PHE A 268 -2.66 -3.04 -9.90
N ASP A 269 -3.58 -2.72 -10.81
CA ASP A 269 -3.29 -1.81 -11.93
C ASP A 269 -3.12 -0.36 -11.48
N THR A 270 -3.74 0.02 -10.36
CA THR A 270 -3.69 1.40 -9.84
C THR A 270 -2.61 1.62 -8.79
N LYS A 271 -2.09 0.56 -8.14
CA LYS A 271 -1.11 0.66 -7.05
C LYS A 271 0.31 0.32 -7.50
N ARG A 272 1.28 1.05 -6.94
CA ARG A 272 2.70 0.76 -7.15
C ARG A 272 3.15 -0.35 -6.20
N MET A 273 4.05 -1.21 -6.66
CA MET A 273 4.62 -2.28 -5.83
C MET A 273 5.25 -1.74 -4.53
N GLY A 274 5.97 -0.63 -4.60
CA GLY A 274 6.59 0.00 -3.42
C GLY A 274 5.59 0.46 -2.37
N ASP A 275 4.40 0.92 -2.79
CA ASP A 275 3.34 1.32 -1.86
C ASP A 275 2.77 0.11 -1.11
N ILE A 276 2.60 -1.03 -1.79
CA ILE A 276 2.16 -2.29 -1.18
C ILE A 276 3.22 -2.80 -0.19
N MET A 277 4.50 -2.79 -0.57
CA MET A 277 5.60 -3.20 0.31
C MET A 277 5.71 -2.34 1.57
N GLN A 278 5.52 -1.03 1.45
CA GLN A 278 5.49 -0.13 2.60
C GLN A 278 4.32 -0.43 3.55
N ARG A 279 3.16 -0.85 3.03
CA ARG A 279 1.99 -1.24 3.84
C ARG A 279 2.21 -2.54 4.59
N ILE A 280 2.99 -3.48 4.04
CA ILE A 280 3.47 -4.64 4.81
C ILE A 280 4.32 -4.19 6.00
N GLY A 281 5.18 -3.19 5.82
CA GLY A 281 5.95 -2.57 6.89
C GLY A 281 5.11 -1.89 7.98
N ASP A 282 3.94 -1.34 7.61
CA ASP A 282 3.01 -0.71 8.56
C ASP A 282 2.42 -1.70 9.57
N HIS A 283 2.26 -2.99 9.23
CA HIS A 283 1.90 -4.05 10.18
C HIS A 283 2.93 -4.18 11.31
N GLY A 284 4.22 -4.07 10.99
CA GLY A 284 5.29 -4.06 11.98
C GLY A 284 5.18 -2.92 13.00
N ARG A 285 4.75 -1.73 12.57
CA ARG A 285 4.53 -0.57 13.47
C ARG A 285 3.34 -0.80 14.41
N ILE A 286 2.22 -1.32 13.88
CA ILE A 286 1.04 -1.65 14.68
C ILE A 286 1.37 -2.75 15.69
N LYS A 287 2.06 -3.82 15.24
CA LYS A 287 2.54 -4.89 16.12
C LYS A 287 3.44 -4.34 17.23
N GLY A 288 4.44 -3.52 16.88
CA GLY A 288 5.34 -2.88 17.84
C GLY A 288 4.60 -2.07 18.89
N PHE A 289 3.57 -1.32 18.50
CA PHE A 289 2.68 -0.63 19.42
C PHE A 289 1.92 -1.58 20.33
N LEU A 290 1.24 -2.59 19.78
CA LEU A 290 0.39 -3.51 20.55
C LEU A 290 1.18 -4.36 21.54
N MET A 291 2.35 -4.87 21.14
CA MET A 291 3.11 -5.86 21.90
C MET A 291 4.24 -5.24 22.74
N GLY A 292 4.93 -4.23 22.18
CA GLY A 292 6.03 -3.58 22.88
C GLY A 292 5.54 -2.48 23.81
N ASN A 293 5.11 -1.38 23.21
CA ASN A 293 4.84 -0.15 23.96
C ASN A 293 3.60 -0.25 24.86
N SER A 294 2.56 -0.99 24.45
CA SER A 294 1.36 -1.18 25.29
C SER A 294 1.64 -2.02 26.54
N MET A 295 2.53 -3.02 26.43
CA MET A 295 2.93 -3.82 27.61
C MET A 295 3.87 -3.05 28.51
N SER A 296 4.85 -2.32 27.94
CA SER A 296 5.76 -1.48 28.72
C SER A 296 5.02 -0.43 29.52
N ILE A 297 4.00 0.24 28.93
CA ILE A 297 3.26 1.30 29.63
C ILE A 297 2.47 0.77 30.82
N LEU A 298 1.88 -0.44 30.75
CA LEU A 298 1.16 -1.03 31.88
C LEU A 298 2.10 -1.26 33.06
N PHE A 299 3.31 -1.81 32.78
CA PHE A 299 4.34 -2.00 33.78
C PHE A 299 4.85 -0.66 34.36
N SER A 300 5.12 0.29 33.47
CA SER A 300 5.62 1.61 33.85
C SER A 300 4.61 2.41 34.68
N LEU A 301 3.31 2.25 34.38
CA LEU A 301 2.24 2.87 35.18
C LEU A 301 2.21 2.28 36.59
N ALA A 302 2.27 0.96 36.73
CA ALA A 302 2.31 0.30 38.03
C ALA A 302 3.53 0.74 38.85
N ASN A 303 4.72 0.72 38.23
CA ASN A 303 5.94 1.21 38.86
C ASN A 303 5.86 2.70 39.26
N PHE A 304 5.34 3.53 38.36
CA PHE A 304 5.17 4.96 38.66
C PHE A 304 4.30 5.19 39.89
N ILE A 305 3.16 4.50 39.99
CA ILE A 305 2.25 4.62 41.14
C ILE A 305 2.93 4.16 42.43
N ILE A 306 3.60 3.01 42.41
CA ILE A 306 4.29 2.44 43.57
C ILE A 306 5.41 3.39 44.04
N PHE A 307 6.31 3.79 43.17
CA PHE A 307 7.45 4.63 43.53
C PHE A 307 7.01 6.06 43.88
N ALA A 308 5.99 6.63 43.22
CA ALA A 308 5.40 7.91 43.62
C ALA A 308 4.79 7.83 45.01
N GLY A 309 4.12 6.73 45.37
CA GLY A 309 3.62 6.48 46.73
C GLY A 309 4.72 6.46 47.78
N ILE A 310 5.85 5.77 47.48
CA ILE A 310 7.01 5.77 48.37
C ILE A 310 7.63 7.18 48.48
N LEU A 311 7.76 7.91 47.37
CA LEU A 311 8.25 9.26 47.34
C LEU A 311 7.39 10.18 48.22
N ALA A 312 6.05 10.02 48.18
CA ALA A 312 5.10 10.73 49.02
C ALA A 312 5.30 10.41 50.53
N TYR A 313 5.56 9.12 50.83
CA TYR A 313 5.84 8.68 52.21
C TYR A 313 7.12 9.31 52.79
N TYR A 314 8.19 9.42 51.98
CA TYR A 314 9.43 10.03 52.39
C TYR A 314 9.31 11.56 52.55
N ASN A 315 8.78 12.27 51.54
CA ASN A 315 8.61 13.71 51.57
C ASN A 315 7.67 14.24 50.48
N ILE A 316 6.53 14.79 50.90
CA ILE A 316 5.50 15.31 50.00
C ILE A 316 5.99 16.52 49.16
N LYS A 317 6.90 17.36 49.70
CA LYS A 317 7.47 18.48 48.95
C LYS A 317 8.31 18.01 47.78
N ILE A 318 9.07 16.93 47.96
CA ILE A 318 9.90 16.30 46.92
C ILE A 318 9.02 15.74 45.83
N LEU A 319 7.93 15.03 46.21
CA LEU A 319 6.95 14.54 45.24
C LEU A 319 6.33 15.68 44.40
N THR A 320 5.99 16.80 45.04
CA THR A 320 5.38 17.93 44.31
C THR A 320 6.33 18.50 43.28
N ILE A 321 7.61 18.70 43.63
CA ILE A 321 8.64 19.20 42.70
C ILE A 321 8.86 18.20 41.54
N PHE A 322 8.89 16.92 41.86
CA PHE A 322 8.98 15.85 40.86
C PHE A 322 7.81 15.91 39.87
N LEU A 323 6.57 16.01 40.34
CA LEU A 323 5.40 16.09 39.49
C LEU A 323 5.36 17.35 38.61
N ILE A 324 5.75 18.51 39.16
CA ILE A 324 5.82 19.76 38.40
C ILE A 324 6.90 19.66 37.29
N GLY A 325 8.11 19.19 37.62
CA GLY A 325 9.17 19.03 36.63
C GLY A 325 8.78 18.07 35.49
N ASN A 326 8.14 16.95 35.84
CA ASN A 326 7.65 16.01 34.84
C ASN A 326 6.48 16.54 34.00
N THR A 327 5.63 17.41 34.56
CA THR A 327 4.57 18.06 33.79
C THR A 327 5.18 18.96 32.69
N PHE A 328 6.20 19.77 33.03
CA PHE A 328 6.90 20.55 32.01
C PHE A 328 7.59 19.69 30.96
N TYR A 329 8.20 18.59 31.36
CA TYR A 329 8.79 17.61 30.46
C TYR A 329 7.75 17.02 29.47
N VAL A 330 6.59 16.57 29.96
CA VAL A 330 5.51 16.03 29.11
C VAL A 330 4.97 17.09 28.15
N LEU A 331 4.71 18.32 28.63
CA LEU A 331 4.24 19.42 27.78
C LEU A 331 5.25 19.75 26.67
N TRP A 332 6.56 19.73 26.99
CA TRP A 332 7.63 19.92 26.01
C TRP A 332 7.55 18.88 24.88
N ILE A 333 7.36 17.61 25.19
CA ILE A 333 7.29 16.55 24.20
C ILE A 333 6.03 16.65 23.36
N LEU A 334 4.86 16.90 23.98
CA LEU A 334 3.60 17.05 23.27
C LEU A 334 3.65 18.18 22.23
N TYR A 335 4.41 19.24 22.50
CA TYR A 335 4.64 20.33 21.56
C TYR A 335 5.30 19.84 20.26
N PHE A 336 6.28 18.91 20.34
CA PHE A 336 7.00 18.38 19.17
C PHE A 336 6.25 17.28 18.41
N MET A 337 5.29 16.62 19.02
CA MET A 337 4.57 15.50 18.35
C MET A 337 3.92 15.90 17.03
N ARG A 338 3.44 17.14 16.93
CA ARG A 338 2.83 17.64 15.69
C ARG A 338 3.85 17.72 14.54
N TYR A 339 5.03 18.25 14.80
CA TYR A 339 6.10 18.36 13.79
C TYR A 339 6.62 17.00 13.38
N ARG A 340 6.68 16.04 14.30
CA ARG A 340 7.09 14.66 14.04
C ARG A 340 6.12 13.98 13.08
N ARG A 341 4.82 14.16 13.26
CA ARG A 341 3.79 13.58 12.35
C ARG A 341 3.98 14.06 10.91
N GLU A 342 4.20 15.35 10.71
CA GLU A 342 4.42 15.92 9.36
C GLU A 342 5.68 15.34 8.69
N LEU A 343 6.75 15.15 9.49
CA LEU A 343 8.00 14.55 8.98
C LEU A 343 7.84 13.06 8.64
N ASP A 344 7.10 12.32 9.43
CA ASP A 344 6.89 10.88 9.19
C ASP A 344 6.13 10.64 7.88
N ILE A 345 5.11 11.45 7.58
CA ILE A 345 4.37 11.37 6.31
C ILE A 345 5.29 11.69 5.12
N LYS A 346 6.11 12.76 5.23
CA LYS A 346 7.09 13.10 4.18
C LYS A 346 8.12 12.01 3.97
N ARG A 347 8.62 11.41 5.05
CA ARG A 347 9.57 10.32 5.02
C ARG A 347 8.98 9.08 4.35
N PHE A 348 7.72 8.75 4.67
CA PHE A 348 7.02 7.62 4.05
C PHE A 348 6.93 7.77 2.53
N ASN A 349 6.42 8.91 2.04
CA ASN A 349 6.28 9.15 0.60
C ASN A 349 7.63 9.10 -0.12
N GLN A 350 8.68 9.63 0.49
CA GLN A 350 10.00 9.63 -0.11
C GLN A 350 10.65 8.23 -0.07
N ALA A 351 10.41 7.45 0.99
CA ALA A 351 10.88 6.07 1.09
C ALA A 351 10.18 5.15 0.07
N SER A 352 8.87 5.33 -0.14
CA SER A 352 8.15 4.63 -1.20
C SER A 352 8.71 4.94 -2.59
N ASN A 353 8.99 6.22 -2.87
CA ASN A 353 9.60 6.63 -4.13
C ASN A 353 11.01 6.04 -4.32
N GLU A 354 11.81 6.00 -3.27
CA GLU A 354 13.14 5.38 -3.28
C GLU A 354 13.05 3.89 -3.61
N GLN A 355 12.16 3.16 -2.95
CA GLN A 355 11.94 1.74 -3.19
C GLN A 355 11.49 1.46 -4.63
N ASN A 356 10.56 2.26 -5.16
CA ASN A 356 10.13 2.17 -6.55
C ASN A 356 11.30 2.39 -7.53
N LYS A 357 12.19 3.36 -7.24
CA LYS A 357 13.38 3.60 -8.08
C LYS A 357 14.36 2.43 -8.05
N ILE A 358 14.57 1.80 -6.90
CA ILE A 358 15.42 0.60 -6.79
C ILE A 358 14.83 -0.55 -7.63
N ILE A 359 13.53 -0.80 -7.52
CA ILE A 359 12.85 -1.83 -8.31
C ILE A 359 13.03 -1.57 -9.81
N GLN A 360 12.79 -0.33 -10.26
CA GLN A 360 12.99 0.06 -11.66
C GLN A 360 14.42 -0.13 -12.14
N LEU A 361 15.43 0.21 -11.30
CA LEU A 361 16.84 0.01 -11.65
C LEU A 361 17.18 -1.47 -11.81
N ILE A 362 16.68 -2.33 -10.93
CA ILE A 362 16.97 -3.77 -10.97
C ILE A 362 16.27 -4.41 -12.17
N GLN A 363 14.98 -4.13 -12.38
CA GLN A 363 14.19 -4.69 -13.48
C GLN A 363 14.66 -4.18 -14.85
N GLY A 364 15.04 -2.91 -14.95
CA GLY A 364 15.52 -2.27 -16.17
C GLY A 364 17.02 -2.38 -16.41
N MET A 365 17.76 -3.25 -15.66
CA MET A 365 19.22 -3.29 -15.73
C MET A 365 19.75 -3.61 -17.13
N GLN A 366 19.07 -4.47 -17.88
CA GLN A 366 19.44 -4.80 -19.24
C GLN A 366 19.39 -3.57 -20.15
N ASP A 367 18.29 -2.82 -20.12
CA ASP A 367 18.13 -1.60 -20.93
C ASP A 367 19.10 -0.50 -20.50
N ILE A 368 19.37 -0.38 -19.20
CA ILE A 368 20.36 0.54 -18.65
C ILE A 368 21.73 0.25 -19.23
N LYS A 369 22.12 -1.03 -19.30
CA LYS A 369 23.40 -1.48 -19.87
C LYS A 369 23.46 -1.26 -21.37
N LEU A 370 22.40 -1.65 -22.09
CA LEU A 370 22.33 -1.48 -23.55
C LEU A 370 22.45 -0.01 -23.98
N ASN A 371 21.88 0.91 -23.21
CA ASN A 371 21.87 2.34 -23.51
C ASN A 371 23.01 3.12 -22.83
N ASN A 372 23.92 2.48 -22.10
CA ASN A 372 25.03 3.11 -21.36
C ASN A 372 24.57 4.27 -20.46
N CYS A 373 23.40 4.13 -19.82
CA CYS A 373 22.78 5.21 -19.02
C CYS A 373 22.89 4.98 -17.50
N GLU A 374 23.82 4.10 -17.04
CA GLU A 374 24.03 3.74 -15.64
C GLU A 374 24.26 4.98 -14.76
N LYS A 375 25.11 5.89 -15.24
CA LYS A 375 25.43 7.11 -14.49
C LYS A 375 24.22 8.02 -14.32
N GLN A 376 23.41 8.17 -15.36
CA GLN A 376 22.19 9.00 -15.32
C GLN A 376 21.15 8.39 -14.38
N LYS A 377 20.90 7.08 -14.49
CA LYS A 377 19.92 6.36 -13.65
C LYS A 377 20.35 6.31 -12.18
N ARG A 378 21.63 6.14 -11.90
CA ARG A 378 22.20 6.27 -10.57
C ARG A 378 21.96 7.66 -9.99
N TRP A 379 22.21 8.73 -10.76
CA TRP A 379 21.96 10.10 -10.31
C TRP A 379 20.48 10.42 -10.05
N GLU A 380 19.55 9.79 -10.79
CA GLU A 380 18.13 9.90 -10.50
C GLU A 380 17.82 9.33 -9.10
N TRP A 381 18.36 8.15 -8.77
CA TRP A 381 18.23 7.55 -7.45
C TRP A 381 18.93 8.37 -6.37
N GLU A 382 20.18 8.83 -6.62
CA GLU A 382 20.93 9.66 -5.68
C GLU A 382 20.14 10.95 -5.31
N ARG A 383 19.44 11.57 -6.25
CA ARG A 383 18.58 12.74 -5.95
C ARG A 383 17.45 12.40 -4.98
N VAL A 384 16.85 11.22 -5.12
CA VAL A 384 15.83 10.74 -4.18
C VAL A 384 16.43 10.52 -2.80
N GLN A 385 17.63 9.91 -2.72
CA GLN A 385 18.39 9.74 -1.48
C GLN A 385 18.76 11.06 -0.81
N VAL A 386 19.21 12.04 -1.58
CA VAL A 386 19.50 13.39 -1.05
C VAL A 386 18.25 14.04 -0.41
N ASN A 387 17.08 13.85 -1.02
CA ASN A 387 15.84 14.37 -0.45
C ASN A 387 15.44 13.61 0.84
N LEU A 388 15.60 12.28 0.85
CA LEU A 388 15.38 11.47 2.06
C LEU A 388 16.36 11.86 3.17
N PHE A 389 17.62 12.09 2.84
CA PHE A 389 18.65 12.58 3.77
C PHE A 389 18.26 13.94 4.36
N LYS A 390 17.80 14.90 3.55
CA LYS A 390 17.34 16.22 4.05
C LYS A 390 16.18 16.09 5.04
N ILE A 391 15.25 15.18 4.79
CA ILE A 391 14.14 14.88 5.72
C ILE A 391 14.70 14.27 7.01
N SER A 392 15.65 13.34 6.89
CA SER A 392 16.28 12.67 8.03
C SER A 392 17.08 13.66 8.89
N VAL A 393 17.82 14.60 8.28
CA VAL A 393 18.53 15.66 8.99
C VAL A 393 17.57 16.56 9.75
N ARG A 394 16.44 16.95 9.14
CA ARG A 394 15.41 17.72 9.85
C ARG A 394 14.80 16.92 11.01
N GLY A 395 14.55 15.64 10.80
CA GLY A 395 14.07 14.73 11.84
C GLY A 395 15.06 14.63 13.01
N LEU A 396 16.35 14.47 12.70
CA LEU A 396 17.42 14.45 13.70
C LEU A 396 17.50 15.76 14.47
N THR A 397 17.46 16.91 13.78
CA THR A 397 17.49 18.23 14.40
C THR A 397 16.35 18.42 15.40
N ILE A 398 15.11 18.09 14.99
CA ILE A 398 13.95 18.17 15.86
C ILE A 398 14.09 17.19 17.03
N GLY A 399 14.55 15.96 16.76
CA GLY A 399 14.83 14.97 17.80
C GLY A 399 15.87 15.43 18.81
N GLN A 400 16.96 16.05 18.36
CA GLN A 400 18.02 16.60 19.24
C GLN A 400 17.51 17.77 20.09
N ILE A 401 16.74 18.69 19.52
CA ILE A 401 16.14 19.80 20.28
C ILE A 401 15.17 19.27 21.34
N GLN A 402 14.33 18.30 20.94
CA GLN A 402 13.41 17.62 21.86
C GLN A 402 14.19 16.94 23.00
N GLN A 403 15.25 16.19 22.66
CA GLN A 403 16.08 15.50 23.64
C GLN A 403 16.82 16.46 24.58
N ALA A 404 17.36 17.57 24.07
CA ALA A 404 18.01 18.57 24.87
C ALA A 404 17.07 19.18 25.92
N GLY A 405 15.85 19.55 25.54
CA GLY A 405 14.84 20.01 26.49
C GLY A 405 14.43 18.96 27.50
N THR A 406 14.29 17.70 27.07
CA THR A 406 14.02 16.53 27.92
C THR A 406 15.10 16.40 29.01
N VAL A 407 16.37 16.39 28.62
CA VAL A 407 17.50 16.29 29.53
C VAL A 407 17.53 17.51 30.49
N PHE A 408 17.28 18.71 29.96
CA PHE A 408 17.25 19.93 30.77
C PHE A 408 16.20 19.85 31.89
N PHE A 409 14.95 19.54 31.58
CA PHE A 409 13.89 19.45 32.60
C PHE A 409 14.14 18.33 33.59
N THR A 410 14.57 17.15 33.14
CA THR A 410 14.83 16.01 34.00
C THR A 410 16.01 16.29 34.94
N GLN A 411 17.14 16.77 34.42
CA GLN A 411 18.33 17.05 35.24
C GLN A 411 18.09 18.21 36.21
N THR A 412 17.39 19.26 35.78
CA THR A 412 17.04 20.38 36.68
C THR A 412 16.17 19.87 37.84
N THR A 413 15.18 19.02 37.57
CA THR A 413 14.34 18.42 38.59
C THR A 413 15.17 17.57 39.57
N HIS A 414 16.07 16.72 39.05
CA HIS A 414 16.96 15.89 39.87
C HIS A 414 17.89 16.74 40.77
N ILE A 415 18.51 17.81 40.25
CA ILE A 415 19.37 18.71 41.00
C ILE A 415 18.59 19.40 42.15
N LEU A 416 17.38 19.92 41.82
CA LEU A 416 16.53 20.57 42.85
C LEU A 416 16.13 19.61 43.96
N ILE A 417 15.74 18.37 43.59
CA ILE A 417 15.36 17.36 44.59
C ILE A 417 16.57 16.97 45.43
N SER A 418 17.75 16.73 44.83
CA SER A 418 18.98 16.39 45.56
C SER A 418 19.36 17.48 46.53
N PHE A 419 19.26 18.75 46.13
CA PHE A 419 19.51 19.89 47.01
C PHE A 419 18.56 19.93 48.22
N ILE A 420 17.25 19.75 47.99
CA ILE A 420 16.26 19.76 49.07
C ILE A 420 16.40 18.53 49.98
N ALA A 421 16.72 17.36 49.46
CA ALA A 421 17.01 16.17 50.25
C ALA A 421 18.26 16.35 51.13
N ALA A 422 19.35 16.91 50.56
CA ALA A 422 20.56 17.20 51.31
C ALA A 422 20.30 18.22 52.44
N ARG A 423 19.51 19.28 52.16
CA ARG A 423 19.11 20.24 53.19
C ARG A 423 18.30 19.59 54.31
N ALA A 424 17.33 18.71 53.95
CA ALA A 424 16.53 17.98 54.93
C ALA A 424 17.37 17.03 55.81
N VAL A 425 18.47 16.47 55.30
CA VAL A 425 19.44 15.70 56.10
C VAL A 425 20.18 16.61 57.08
N VAL A 426 20.68 17.78 56.64
CA VAL A 426 21.36 18.73 57.53
C VAL A 426 20.42 19.25 58.62
N GLU A 427 19.13 19.47 58.30
CA GLU A 427 18.13 19.91 59.26
C GLU A 427 17.63 18.75 60.18
N GLY A 428 18.15 17.53 60.02
CA GLY A 428 17.79 16.37 60.85
C GLY A 428 16.39 15.76 60.55
N GLN A 429 15.75 16.20 59.45
CA GLN A 429 14.43 15.68 59.05
C GLN A 429 14.48 14.35 58.29
N MET A 430 15.65 13.96 57.82
CA MET A 430 15.91 12.72 57.06
C MET A 430 17.28 12.13 57.42
N THR A 431 17.41 10.82 57.29
CA THR A 431 18.70 10.14 57.42
C THR A 431 19.48 10.19 56.08
N LEU A 432 20.79 9.96 56.14
CA LEU A 432 21.64 9.88 54.93
C LEU A 432 21.21 8.69 54.05
N GLY A 433 20.84 7.55 54.67
CA GLY A 433 20.32 6.38 53.97
C GLY A 433 18.99 6.69 53.25
N MET A 434 18.09 7.45 53.86
CA MET A 434 16.87 7.94 53.18
C MET A 434 17.17 8.79 51.95
N MET A 435 18.16 9.70 52.01
CA MET A 435 18.58 10.52 50.88
C MET A 435 19.11 9.63 49.72
N MET A 436 19.94 8.63 50.01
CA MET A 436 20.44 7.68 49.03
C MET A 436 19.32 6.85 48.40
N SER A 437 18.39 6.34 49.20
CA SER A 437 17.19 5.64 48.75
C SER A 437 16.33 6.51 47.82
N LEU A 438 16.12 7.78 48.20
CA LEU A 438 15.41 8.78 47.38
C LEU A 438 16.06 8.94 45.99
N THR A 439 17.38 9.11 45.94
CA THR A 439 18.11 9.26 44.66
C THR A 439 17.91 8.04 43.77
N TYR A 440 17.92 6.84 44.35
CA TYR A 440 17.60 5.61 43.63
C TYR A 440 16.16 5.60 43.11
N ILE A 441 15.18 5.94 43.95
CA ILE A 441 13.75 5.98 43.59
C ILE A 441 13.50 6.96 42.45
N ILE A 442 14.07 8.16 42.46
CA ILE A 442 13.94 9.18 41.44
C ILE A 442 14.46 8.65 40.09
N GLY A 443 15.59 7.94 40.09
CA GLY A 443 16.12 7.28 38.93
C GLY A 443 15.12 6.26 38.34
N GLN A 444 14.48 5.47 39.21
CA GLN A 444 13.48 4.46 38.80
C GLN A 444 12.15 5.07 38.28
N VAL A 445 11.71 6.18 38.87
CA VAL A 445 10.46 6.85 38.43
C VAL A 445 10.65 7.65 37.13
N SER A 446 11.87 7.99 36.78
CA SER A 446 12.16 8.68 35.52
C SER A 446 12.01 7.79 34.28
N ALA A 447 12.31 6.49 34.38
CA ALA A 447 12.18 5.52 33.29
C ALA A 447 10.72 5.37 32.81
N PRO A 448 9.71 5.15 33.66
CA PRO A 448 8.28 5.14 33.28
C PRO A 448 7.83 6.33 32.46
N ILE A 449 8.33 7.51 32.75
CA ILE A 449 7.96 8.73 32.02
C ILE A 449 8.46 8.66 30.57
N GLY A 450 9.68 8.14 30.35
CA GLY A 450 10.19 7.85 29.01
C GLY A 450 9.28 6.86 28.25
N ASP A 451 8.80 5.82 28.92
CA ASP A 451 7.88 4.83 28.35
C ASP A 451 6.53 5.44 27.97
N PHE A 452 5.97 6.37 28.79
CA PHE A 452 4.76 7.11 28.43
C PHE A 452 4.90 7.87 27.12
N ILE A 453 6.05 8.48 26.91
CA ILE A 453 6.34 9.23 25.70
C ILE A 453 6.53 8.29 24.51
N GLY A 454 7.31 7.24 24.69
CA GLY A 454 7.48 6.18 23.70
C GLY A 454 6.13 5.59 23.28
N PHE A 455 5.23 5.35 24.23
CA PHE A 455 3.86 4.91 23.97
C PHE A 455 3.06 5.94 23.17
N ALA A 456 3.09 7.23 23.55
CA ALA A 456 2.36 8.26 22.84
C ALA A 456 2.85 8.40 21.38
N GLN A 457 4.17 8.30 21.15
CA GLN A 457 4.77 8.31 19.82
C GLN A 457 4.37 7.05 19.02
N ALA A 458 4.49 5.88 19.61
CA ALA A 458 4.11 4.62 18.96
C ALA A 458 2.61 4.54 18.66
N LEU A 459 1.77 5.10 19.54
CA LEU A 459 0.32 5.24 19.28
C LEU A 459 0.05 6.14 18.07
N GLN A 460 0.78 7.26 17.95
CA GLN A 460 0.67 8.14 16.79
C GLN A 460 1.09 7.43 15.51
N ASP A 461 2.23 6.74 15.52
CA ASP A 461 2.75 6.00 14.38
C ASP A 461 1.78 4.85 13.99
N ALA A 462 1.25 4.12 14.98
CA ALA A 462 0.26 3.07 14.76
C ALA A 462 -1.06 3.61 14.18
N LYS A 463 -1.53 4.79 14.60
CA LYS A 463 -2.73 5.42 14.02
C LYS A 463 -2.53 5.80 12.56
N ILE A 464 -1.37 6.35 12.19
CA ILE A 464 -1.04 6.69 10.80
C ILE A 464 -0.97 5.42 9.95
N SER A 465 -0.32 4.36 10.46
CA SER A 465 -0.25 3.06 9.77
C SER A 465 -1.63 2.42 9.63
N LEU A 466 -2.49 2.53 10.65
CA LEU A 466 -3.86 2.05 10.61
C LEU A 466 -4.72 2.80 9.57
N GLU A 467 -4.60 4.13 9.47
CA GLU A 467 -5.29 4.93 8.44
C GLU A 467 -4.96 4.42 7.04
N ARG A 468 -3.69 4.07 6.78
CA ARG A 468 -3.23 3.51 5.50
C ARG A 468 -3.71 2.08 5.24
N LEU A 469 -3.68 1.22 6.26
CA LEU A 469 -4.17 -0.16 6.14
C LEU A 469 -5.69 -0.22 5.97
N ASN A 470 -6.43 0.70 6.61
CA ASN A 470 -7.87 0.80 6.45
C ASN A 470 -8.28 1.06 5.00
N GLU A 471 -7.46 1.72 4.19
CA GLU A 471 -7.74 1.89 2.76
C GLU A 471 -7.81 0.56 2.01
N ILE A 472 -6.97 -0.43 2.39
CA ILE A 472 -7.00 -1.77 1.79
C ILE A 472 -8.15 -2.59 2.38
N HIS A 473 -8.34 -2.54 3.70
CA HIS A 473 -9.40 -3.31 4.35
C HIS A 473 -10.81 -2.80 4.03
N ALA A 474 -10.96 -1.53 3.70
CA ALA A 474 -12.23 -0.93 3.29
C ALA A 474 -12.61 -1.25 1.84
N GLN A 475 -11.63 -1.63 1.01
CA GLN A 475 -11.91 -2.07 -0.36
C GLN A 475 -12.77 -3.33 -0.36
N GLU A 476 -13.73 -3.38 -1.27
CA GLU A 476 -14.56 -4.54 -1.48
C GLU A 476 -13.74 -5.70 -2.05
N ASP A 477 -13.98 -6.90 -1.54
CA ASP A 477 -13.37 -8.11 -2.11
C ASP A 477 -13.99 -8.40 -3.48
N GLU A 478 -13.20 -8.95 -4.41
CA GLU A 478 -13.70 -9.37 -5.73
C GLU A 478 -14.88 -10.36 -5.62
N GLU A 479 -14.91 -11.09 -4.53
CA GLU A 479 -15.85 -12.19 -4.26
C GLU A 479 -16.94 -11.84 -3.23
N GLN A 480 -17.42 -10.61 -3.27
CA GLN A 480 -18.57 -10.25 -2.42
C GLN A 480 -19.81 -11.04 -2.86
N ASP A 481 -20.64 -11.42 -1.87
CA ASP A 481 -21.91 -12.11 -2.05
C ASP A 481 -21.86 -13.46 -2.79
N ILE A 482 -20.79 -14.25 -2.58
CA ILE A 482 -20.69 -15.62 -3.18
C ILE A 482 -21.95 -16.45 -2.89
N ALA A 483 -22.58 -16.29 -1.73
CA ALA A 483 -23.79 -17.01 -1.35
C ALA A 483 -24.97 -16.73 -2.30
N ASN A 484 -25.02 -15.57 -2.92
CA ASN A 484 -26.08 -15.15 -3.85
C ASN A 484 -25.74 -15.45 -5.32
N LYS A 485 -24.50 -15.88 -5.59
CA LYS A 485 -24.04 -16.20 -6.95
C LYS A 485 -24.34 -17.64 -7.33
N THR A 486 -24.63 -17.87 -8.60
CA THR A 486 -24.92 -19.19 -9.13
C THR A 486 -23.69 -20.09 -9.14
N SER A 487 -23.83 -21.28 -8.55
CA SER A 487 -22.79 -22.32 -8.50
C SER A 487 -22.94 -23.40 -9.57
N VAL A 488 -23.77 -23.16 -10.58
CA VAL A 488 -24.00 -24.10 -11.70
C VAL A 488 -24.02 -23.30 -13.00
N LEU A 489 -23.22 -23.72 -13.97
CA LEU A 489 -23.23 -23.15 -15.33
C LEU A 489 -24.51 -23.59 -16.08
N PRO A 490 -25.01 -22.75 -17.00
CA PRO A 490 -26.11 -23.12 -17.90
C PRO A 490 -25.74 -24.33 -18.78
N LYS A 491 -26.74 -24.98 -19.33
CA LYS A 491 -26.54 -26.07 -20.34
C LYS A 491 -25.94 -25.52 -21.62
N ASP A 492 -26.48 -24.40 -22.10
CA ASP A 492 -25.93 -23.65 -23.22
C ASP A 492 -24.65 -22.94 -22.76
N LYS A 493 -23.54 -23.24 -23.41
CA LYS A 493 -22.19 -22.74 -23.10
C LYS A 493 -21.72 -21.65 -24.05
N SER A 494 -22.63 -21.07 -24.85
CA SER A 494 -22.32 -19.92 -25.68
C SER A 494 -22.04 -18.68 -24.83
N ILE A 495 -21.22 -17.77 -25.34
CA ILE A 495 -20.93 -16.49 -24.70
C ILE A 495 -21.59 -15.40 -25.55
N SER A 496 -22.55 -14.67 -24.96
CA SER A 496 -23.22 -13.55 -25.62
C SER A 496 -22.79 -12.24 -24.97
N ILE A 497 -22.39 -11.30 -25.80
CA ILE A 497 -21.94 -9.97 -25.41
C ILE A 497 -22.92 -8.97 -26.03
N ASP A 498 -23.58 -8.15 -25.21
CA ASP A 498 -24.61 -7.22 -25.63
C ASP A 498 -24.19 -5.79 -25.33
N HIS A 499 -23.99 -4.97 -26.37
CA HIS A 499 -23.69 -3.52 -26.29
C HIS A 499 -22.64 -3.16 -25.25
N LEU A 500 -21.52 -3.92 -25.23
CA LEU A 500 -20.47 -3.81 -24.23
C LEU A 500 -19.62 -2.56 -24.45
N ARG A 501 -19.48 -1.75 -23.41
CA ARG A 501 -18.55 -0.63 -23.36
C ARG A 501 -17.62 -0.76 -22.16
N PHE A 502 -16.36 -0.46 -22.38
CA PHE A 502 -15.36 -0.53 -21.33
C PHE A 502 -14.22 0.46 -21.52
N SER A 503 -13.83 1.13 -20.43
CA SER A 503 -12.60 1.89 -20.32
C SER A 503 -11.85 1.51 -19.04
N TYR A 504 -10.52 1.45 -19.09
CA TYR A 504 -9.68 1.12 -17.93
C TYR A 504 -9.69 2.20 -16.86
N ASP A 505 -9.85 3.45 -17.27
CA ASP A 505 -9.91 4.61 -16.38
C ASP A 505 -11.33 4.93 -15.91
N GLY A 506 -12.33 4.16 -16.35
CA GLY A 506 -13.74 4.39 -16.04
C GLY A 506 -14.35 5.62 -16.77
N SER A 507 -13.58 6.33 -17.60
CA SER A 507 -14.02 7.50 -18.34
C SER A 507 -14.99 7.11 -19.45
N GLU A 508 -16.08 7.86 -19.61
CA GLU A 508 -17.01 7.68 -20.71
C GLU A 508 -16.53 8.30 -22.04
N ARG A 509 -15.34 8.85 -22.09
CA ARG A 509 -14.80 9.55 -23.26
C ARG A 509 -13.78 8.75 -24.05
N ASN A 510 -13.10 7.80 -23.43
CA ASN A 510 -12.04 6.99 -24.03
C ASN A 510 -12.31 5.50 -23.80
N TYR A 511 -13.23 4.95 -24.57
CA TYR A 511 -13.51 3.53 -24.49
C TYR A 511 -12.41 2.70 -25.16
N ALA A 512 -11.91 1.70 -24.46
CA ALA A 512 -11.07 0.64 -25.03
C ALA A 512 -11.91 -0.34 -25.86
N LEU A 513 -13.19 -0.49 -25.49
CA LEU A 513 -14.22 -1.19 -26.26
C LEU A 513 -15.48 -0.33 -26.27
N ASP A 514 -16.04 -0.07 -27.45
CA ASP A 514 -17.22 0.75 -27.61
C ASP A 514 -18.27 0.02 -28.45
N ASP A 515 -19.41 -0.25 -27.84
CA ASP A 515 -20.61 -0.87 -28.43
C ASP A 515 -20.32 -2.24 -29.06
N ILE A 516 -19.63 -3.13 -28.33
CA ILE A 516 -19.33 -4.50 -28.78
C ILE A 516 -20.56 -5.39 -28.58
N SER A 517 -21.06 -5.97 -29.68
CA SER A 517 -22.08 -7.01 -29.68
C SER A 517 -21.57 -8.23 -30.43
N LEU A 518 -21.51 -9.38 -29.78
CA LEU A 518 -20.90 -10.60 -30.31
C LEU A 518 -21.49 -11.83 -29.64
N VAL A 519 -21.73 -12.88 -30.46
CA VAL A 519 -22.03 -14.21 -29.96
C VAL A 519 -20.87 -15.14 -30.30
N ILE A 520 -20.30 -15.78 -29.28
CA ILE A 520 -19.27 -16.82 -29.41
C ILE A 520 -19.99 -18.15 -29.23
N PRO A 521 -20.08 -18.98 -30.29
CA PRO A 521 -20.81 -20.23 -30.24
C PRO A 521 -20.13 -21.26 -29.32
N GLU A 522 -20.93 -22.09 -28.64
CA GLU A 522 -20.39 -23.20 -27.88
C GLU A 522 -19.67 -24.22 -28.75
N HIS A 523 -18.63 -24.85 -28.18
CA HIS A 523 -17.86 -25.92 -28.85
C HIS A 523 -17.28 -25.53 -30.22
N ARG A 524 -17.00 -24.25 -30.42
CA ARG A 524 -16.43 -23.68 -31.65
C ARG A 524 -15.18 -22.85 -31.32
N VAL A 525 -14.38 -22.66 -32.36
CA VAL A 525 -13.19 -21.81 -32.29
C VAL A 525 -13.52 -20.43 -32.87
N THR A 526 -13.48 -19.40 -32.04
CA THR A 526 -13.64 -18.01 -32.46
C THR A 526 -12.28 -17.30 -32.43
N ALA A 527 -11.84 -16.80 -33.56
CA ALA A 527 -10.61 -16.01 -33.66
C ALA A 527 -10.94 -14.53 -33.66
N ILE A 528 -10.23 -13.76 -32.81
CA ILE A 528 -10.32 -12.31 -32.74
C ILE A 528 -9.06 -11.73 -33.36
N VAL A 529 -9.19 -10.96 -34.44
CA VAL A 529 -8.07 -10.35 -35.18
C VAL A 529 -8.20 -8.84 -35.24
N GLY A 530 -7.11 -8.15 -35.50
CA GLY A 530 -7.06 -6.70 -35.61
C GLY A 530 -5.67 -6.15 -35.29
N GLU A 531 -5.47 -4.88 -35.53
CA GLU A 531 -4.22 -4.18 -35.25
C GLU A 531 -3.91 -4.18 -33.74
N SER A 532 -2.65 -3.89 -33.39
CA SER A 532 -2.27 -3.67 -31.96
C SER A 532 -3.09 -2.49 -31.42
N GLY A 533 -3.60 -2.64 -30.19
CA GLY A 533 -4.46 -1.62 -29.58
C GLY A 533 -5.93 -1.64 -30.02
N SER A 534 -6.38 -2.59 -30.86
CA SER A 534 -7.80 -2.70 -31.29
C SER A 534 -8.77 -3.17 -30.19
N GLY A 535 -8.28 -3.62 -29.01
CA GLY A 535 -9.12 -4.05 -27.90
C GLY A 535 -9.23 -5.57 -27.68
N LYS A 536 -8.51 -6.42 -28.43
CA LYS A 536 -8.57 -7.89 -28.34
C LYS A 536 -8.31 -8.43 -26.93
N THR A 537 -7.16 -8.08 -26.36
CA THR A 537 -6.78 -8.46 -24.98
C THR A 537 -7.79 -7.98 -23.95
N THR A 538 -8.31 -6.77 -24.15
CA THR A 538 -9.33 -6.17 -23.27
C THR A 538 -10.62 -6.97 -23.29
N LEU A 539 -11.07 -7.39 -24.49
CA LEU A 539 -12.28 -8.21 -24.64
C LEU A 539 -12.10 -9.57 -23.94
N ILE A 540 -10.96 -10.23 -24.13
CA ILE A 540 -10.64 -11.50 -23.45
C ILE A 540 -10.63 -11.33 -21.92
N LYS A 541 -10.02 -10.27 -21.38
CA LYS A 541 -9.99 -10.00 -19.94
C LYS A 541 -11.38 -9.78 -19.35
N LEU A 542 -12.27 -9.12 -20.09
CA LEU A 542 -13.67 -8.92 -19.69
C LEU A 542 -14.47 -10.23 -19.68
N ILE A 543 -14.31 -11.07 -20.71
CA ILE A 543 -14.96 -12.40 -20.77
C ILE A 543 -14.46 -13.29 -19.62
N GLN A 544 -13.20 -13.17 -19.22
CA GLN A 544 -12.66 -13.90 -18.07
C GLN A 544 -13.15 -13.35 -16.72
N GLY A 545 -13.82 -12.20 -16.70
CA GLY A 545 -14.36 -11.58 -15.49
C GLY A 545 -13.33 -10.86 -14.64
N PHE A 546 -12.17 -10.47 -15.22
CA PHE A 546 -11.15 -9.68 -14.49
C PHE A 546 -11.58 -8.21 -14.29
N TYR A 547 -12.44 -7.72 -15.18
CA TYR A 547 -13.02 -6.38 -15.11
C TYR A 547 -14.51 -6.44 -15.30
N GLN A 548 -15.19 -5.42 -14.79
CA GLN A 548 -16.61 -5.22 -15.06
C GLN A 548 -16.79 -4.17 -16.16
N PRO A 549 -17.71 -4.36 -17.11
CA PRO A 549 -17.97 -3.37 -18.14
C PRO A 549 -18.61 -2.09 -17.56
N ASN A 550 -18.36 -0.94 -18.18
CA ASN A 550 -19.01 0.31 -17.85
C ASN A 550 -20.52 0.26 -18.21
N SER A 551 -20.85 -0.36 -19.35
CA SER A 551 -22.22 -0.60 -19.78
C SER A 551 -22.32 -1.85 -20.65
N GLY A 552 -23.53 -2.36 -20.86
CA GLY A 552 -23.77 -3.62 -21.55
C GLY A 552 -23.65 -4.82 -20.62
N SER A 553 -23.63 -6.04 -21.20
CA SER A 553 -23.57 -7.26 -20.42
C SER A 553 -22.85 -8.40 -21.17
N ILE A 554 -22.21 -9.28 -20.38
CA ILE A 554 -21.65 -10.55 -20.86
C ILE A 554 -22.47 -11.67 -20.23
N LYS A 555 -22.98 -12.58 -21.04
CA LYS A 555 -23.81 -13.71 -20.63
C LYS A 555 -23.17 -15.02 -21.04
N ILE A 556 -23.28 -16.02 -20.18
CA ILE A 556 -22.97 -17.41 -20.47
C ILE A 556 -24.31 -18.14 -20.63
N GLY A 557 -24.65 -18.55 -21.86
CA GLY A 557 -26.00 -18.97 -22.18
C GLY A 557 -27.01 -17.86 -21.80
N ASN A 558 -27.89 -18.15 -20.86
CA ASN A 558 -28.93 -17.23 -20.39
C ASN A 558 -28.57 -16.47 -19.08
N LYS A 559 -27.37 -16.68 -18.51
CA LYS A 559 -26.97 -16.07 -17.23
C LYS A 559 -25.91 -15.01 -17.42
N ASN A 560 -26.08 -13.87 -16.74
CA ASN A 560 -25.08 -12.82 -16.71
C ASN A 560 -23.83 -13.30 -15.96
N LEU A 561 -22.64 -13.04 -16.53
CA LEU A 561 -21.36 -13.42 -15.95
C LEU A 561 -21.19 -12.92 -14.52
N ASN A 562 -21.65 -11.71 -14.21
CA ASN A 562 -21.57 -11.11 -12.87
C ASN A 562 -22.39 -11.88 -11.82
N THR A 563 -23.38 -12.69 -12.23
CA THR A 563 -24.20 -13.53 -11.34
C THR A 563 -23.63 -14.93 -11.15
N ILE A 564 -22.59 -15.30 -11.89
CA ILE A 564 -21.91 -16.59 -11.79
C ILE A 564 -20.80 -16.47 -10.72
N ASN A 565 -20.63 -17.54 -9.93
CA ASN A 565 -19.54 -17.62 -8.97
C ASN A 565 -18.18 -17.54 -9.70
N PRO A 566 -17.30 -16.56 -9.38
CA PRO A 566 -16.01 -16.42 -10.04
C PRO A 566 -15.10 -17.65 -9.93
N HIS A 567 -15.11 -18.35 -8.79
CA HIS A 567 -14.37 -19.61 -8.63
C HIS A 567 -14.85 -20.69 -9.58
N LEU A 568 -16.18 -20.84 -9.72
CA LEU A 568 -16.75 -21.78 -10.70
C LEU A 568 -16.32 -21.38 -12.10
N TRP A 569 -16.48 -20.11 -12.49
CA TRP A 569 -16.09 -19.63 -13.80
C TRP A 569 -14.61 -19.88 -14.08
N ARG A 570 -13.72 -19.45 -13.17
CA ARG A 570 -12.29 -19.68 -13.28
C ARG A 570 -11.91 -21.16 -13.29
N SER A 571 -12.61 -22.02 -12.57
CA SER A 571 -12.35 -23.48 -12.61
C SER A 571 -12.63 -24.09 -13.99
N LYS A 572 -13.58 -23.52 -14.74
CA LYS A 572 -14.00 -23.97 -16.07
C LYS A 572 -13.26 -23.28 -17.21
N THR A 573 -12.48 -22.26 -16.93
CA THR A 573 -11.70 -21.50 -17.93
C THR A 573 -10.22 -21.84 -17.83
N GLY A 574 -9.55 -21.93 -18.97
CA GLY A 574 -8.08 -22.00 -19.08
C GLY A 574 -7.58 -20.87 -19.97
N SER A 575 -6.50 -20.25 -19.61
CA SER A 575 -5.99 -19.11 -20.37
C SER A 575 -4.47 -19.08 -20.48
N VAL A 576 -4.00 -18.65 -21.64
CA VAL A 576 -2.62 -18.23 -21.86
C VAL A 576 -2.67 -16.78 -22.30
N MET A 577 -2.32 -15.88 -21.39
CA MET A 577 -2.30 -14.44 -21.65
C MET A 577 -0.91 -14.02 -22.14
N GLN A 578 -0.82 -12.88 -22.83
CA GLN A 578 0.42 -12.33 -23.35
C GLN A 578 1.46 -12.14 -22.23
N GLU A 579 1.04 -11.68 -21.05
CA GLU A 579 1.88 -11.45 -19.86
C GLU A 579 1.62 -12.50 -18.76
N SER A 580 1.73 -13.80 -19.10
CA SER A 580 1.61 -14.86 -18.12
C SER A 580 2.88 -15.06 -17.30
N PHE A 581 2.74 -15.35 -15.99
CA PHE A 581 3.84 -15.45 -15.05
C PHE A 581 4.31 -16.90 -14.82
N ILE A 582 5.63 -17.10 -14.78
CA ILE A 582 6.28 -18.35 -14.37
C ILE A 582 6.84 -18.15 -12.96
N PHE A 583 6.44 -19.01 -12.03
CA PHE A 583 6.91 -18.98 -10.64
C PHE A 583 8.30 -19.59 -10.51
N SER A 584 9.06 -19.12 -9.52
CA SER A 584 10.37 -19.70 -9.16
C SER A 584 10.15 -21.04 -8.44
N ASP A 585 9.88 -22.10 -9.21
CA ASP A 585 9.53 -23.42 -8.73
C ASP A 585 9.90 -24.49 -9.77
N THR A 586 9.60 -25.77 -9.51
CA THR A 586 9.79 -26.85 -10.48
C THR A 586 8.91 -26.67 -11.72
N ILE A 587 9.28 -27.28 -12.82
CA ILE A 587 8.48 -27.31 -14.06
C ILE A 587 7.12 -27.98 -13.77
N ALA A 588 7.12 -29.11 -13.03
CA ALA A 588 5.89 -29.78 -12.64
C ALA A 588 4.93 -28.85 -11.89
N ASN A 589 5.42 -28.13 -10.88
CA ASN A 589 4.60 -27.19 -10.10
C ASN A 589 4.14 -25.99 -10.93
N ASN A 590 4.94 -25.54 -11.90
CA ASN A 590 4.54 -24.47 -12.82
C ASN A 590 3.45 -24.89 -13.78
N ILE A 591 3.38 -26.15 -14.19
CA ILE A 591 2.31 -26.67 -15.05
C ILE A 591 1.05 -26.96 -14.22
N SER A 592 1.17 -27.65 -13.09
CA SER A 592 0.02 -28.06 -12.27
C SER A 592 -0.56 -26.92 -11.44
N LEU A 593 0.27 -25.91 -11.04
CA LEU A 593 -0.02 -24.90 -10.03
C LEU A 593 -0.45 -25.52 -8.67
N ASN A 594 -0.13 -26.78 -8.45
CA ASN A 594 -0.37 -27.51 -7.22
C ASN A 594 0.93 -28.19 -6.77
N THR A 595 1.27 -28.06 -5.50
CA THR A 595 2.51 -28.59 -4.93
C THR A 595 2.31 -29.95 -4.26
N ASP A 596 1.09 -30.26 -3.80
CA ASP A 596 0.83 -31.37 -2.88
C ASP A 596 0.32 -32.64 -3.58
N ASP A 597 -0.30 -32.51 -4.77
CA ASP A 597 -0.87 -33.66 -5.49
C ASP A 597 -0.83 -33.42 -7.01
N VAL A 598 0.33 -33.75 -7.61
CA VAL A 598 0.53 -33.61 -9.05
C VAL A 598 0.20 -34.93 -9.74
N ASP A 599 -0.88 -34.95 -10.53
CA ASP A 599 -1.20 -36.08 -11.42
C ASP A 599 -0.15 -36.20 -12.52
N THR A 600 0.71 -37.21 -12.42
CA THR A 600 1.86 -37.40 -13.31
C THR A 600 1.46 -37.74 -14.74
N GLU A 601 0.38 -38.54 -14.93
CA GLU A 601 -0.08 -38.91 -16.26
C GLU A 601 -0.66 -37.69 -17.00
N ARG A 602 -1.45 -36.92 -16.28
CA ARG A 602 -2.02 -35.68 -16.80
C ARG A 602 -0.94 -34.61 -17.07
N LEU A 603 0.09 -34.54 -16.22
CA LEU A 603 1.23 -33.66 -16.39
C LEU A 603 2.00 -34.01 -17.69
N TYR A 604 2.31 -35.30 -17.87
CA TYR A 604 3.00 -35.78 -19.05
C TYR A 604 2.16 -35.52 -20.33
N HIS A 605 0.88 -35.88 -20.30
CA HIS A 605 -0.03 -35.63 -21.43
C HIS A 605 -0.07 -34.14 -21.79
N ALA A 606 -0.18 -33.25 -20.81
CA ALA A 606 -0.18 -31.81 -21.05
C ALA A 606 1.12 -31.27 -21.64
N ALA A 607 2.24 -31.81 -21.20
CA ALA A 607 3.57 -31.43 -21.71
C ALA A 607 3.78 -31.90 -23.15
N VAL A 608 3.38 -33.13 -23.47
CA VAL A 608 3.43 -33.69 -24.85
C VAL A 608 2.55 -32.87 -25.81
N MET A 609 1.32 -32.58 -25.40
CA MET A 609 0.39 -31.77 -26.19
C MET A 609 0.90 -30.35 -26.46
N ALA A 610 1.62 -29.78 -25.51
CA ALA A 610 2.25 -28.46 -25.65
C ALA A 610 3.63 -28.52 -26.33
N ASN A 611 4.04 -29.69 -26.85
CA ASN A 611 5.38 -29.93 -27.41
C ASN A 611 6.52 -29.50 -26.45
N ALA A 612 6.32 -29.74 -25.16
CA ALA A 612 7.26 -29.33 -24.11
C ALA A 612 8.07 -30.50 -23.54
N ASP A 613 7.61 -31.75 -23.71
CA ASP A 613 8.22 -32.93 -23.10
C ASP A 613 9.66 -33.17 -23.56
N ASP A 614 9.95 -32.95 -24.85
CA ASP A 614 11.28 -33.17 -25.40
C ASP A 614 12.33 -32.36 -24.66
N PHE A 615 12.14 -31.04 -24.58
CA PHE A 615 13.13 -30.18 -23.89
C PHE A 615 13.13 -30.39 -22.36
N ILE A 616 11.99 -30.80 -21.76
CA ILE A 616 11.94 -31.10 -20.32
C ILE A 616 12.75 -32.35 -20.02
N SER A 617 12.63 -33.38 -20.86
CA SER A 617 13.34 -34.63 -20.72
C SER A 617 14.87 -34.51 -20.96
N GLU A 618 15.32 -33.54 -21.72
CA GLU A 618 16.72 -33.20 -21.91
C GLU A 618 17.36 -32.55 -20.65
N LEU A 619 16.54 -32.00 -19.74
CA LEU A 619 17.03 -31.38 -18.51
C LEU A 619 17.49 -32.44 -17.49
N PRO A 620 18.57 -32.19 -16.71
CA PRO A 620 19.11 -33.16 -15.78
C PRO A 620 18.14 -33.71 -14.73
N LEU A 621 17.15 -32.90 -14.32
CA LEU A 621 16.12 -33.29 -13.34
C LEU A 621 14.72 -33.41 -13.99
N GLY A 622 14.61 -33.35 -15.31
CA GLY A 622 13.34 -33.42 -16.02
C GLY A 622 12.30 -32.44 -15.43
N TYR A 623 11.10 -32.94 -15.14
CA TYR A 623 10.00 -32.15 -14.55
C TYR A 623 10.30 -31.56 -13.17
N ASN A 624 11.28 -32.09 -12.44
CA ASN A 624 11.71 -31.56 -11.15
C ASN A 624 12.75 -30.45 -11.26
N THR A 625 13.11 -30.06 -12.49
CA THR A 625 14.03 -28.94 -12.71
C THR A 625 13.38 -27.65 -12.23
N LYS A 626 14.07 -26.94 -11.33
CA LYS A 626 13.65 -25.61 -10.87
C LYS A 626 14.02 -24.58 -11.93
N ILE A 627 13.03 -23.79 -12.31
CA ILE A 627 13.22 -22.61 -13.16
C ILE A 627 13.15 -21.35 -12.31
N GLY A 628 13.98 -20.36 -12.64
CA GLY A 628 14.04 -19.11 -11.88
C GLY A 628 12.84 -18.20 -12.11
N MET A 629 12.86 -17.06 -11.41
CA MET A 629 11.81 -16.04 -11.57
C MET A 629 11.64 -15.67 -13.05
N GLU A 630 10.38 -15.52 -13.45
CA GLU A 630 9.96 -15.19 -14.82
C GLU A 630 10.48 -16.19 -15.89
N GLY A 631 10.76 -17.43 -15.48
CA GLY A 631 11.25 -18.46 -16.38
C GLY A 631 12.73 -18.34 -16.74
N SER A 632 13.55 -17.70 -15.88
CA SER A 632 15.00 -17.70 -16.10
C SER A 632 15.53 -19.13 -16.10
N GLY A 633 16.35 -19.48 -17.10
CA GLY A 633 16.84 -20.83 -17.35
C GLY A 633 16.09 -21.57 -18.47
N VAL A 634 15.00 -21.00 -19.03
CA VAL A 634 14.30 -21.50 -20.22
C VAL A 634 14.14 -20.37 -21.24
N SER A 635 14.15 -20.73 -22.53
CA SER A 635 13.92 -19.76 -23.62
C SER A 635 12.48 -19.23 -23.59
N GLN A 636 12.24 -18.10 -24.26
CA GLN A 636 10.88 -17.53 -24.35
C GLN A 636 9.87 -18.50 -25.01
N GLY A 637 10.28 -19.25 -26.04
CA GLY A 637 9.44 -20.28 -26.65
C GLY A 637 9.20 -21.46 -25.71
N GLN A 638 10.18 -21.91 -24.92
CA GLN A 638 10.01 -22.94 -23.89
C GLN A 638 9.06 -22.48 -22.80
N ARG A 639 9.23 -21.22 -22.33
CA ARG A 639 8.30 -20.59 -21.38
C ARG A 639 6.86 -20.63 -21.89
N GLN A 640 6.65 -20.28 -23.15
CA GLN A 640 5.32 -20.26 -23.75
C GLN A 640 4.71 -21.66 -23.84
N ARG A 641 5.50 -22.68 -24.20
CA ARG A 641 5.08 -24.09 -24.18
C ARG A 641 4.67 -24.56 -22.79
N LEU A 642 5.39 -24.16 -21.72
CA LEU A 642 5.00 -24.46 -20.33
C LEU A 642 3.66 -23.79 -19.95
N LEU A 643 3.40 -22.57 -20.40
CA LEU A 643 2.13 -21.87 -20.16
C LEU A 643 0.96 -22.53 -20.90
N ILE A 644 1.20 -23.03 -22.12
CA ILE A 644 0.22 -23.81 -22.87
C ILE A 644 -0.03 -25.15 -22.14
N ALA A 645 1.02 -25.86 -21.69
CA ALA A 645 0.89 -27.08 -20.90
C ALA A 645 0.06 -26.86 -19.63
N ARG A 646 0.25 -25.72 -18.94
CA ARG A 646 -0.56 -25.31 -17.77
C ARG A 646 -2.05 -25.21 -18.10
N ALA A 647 -2.40 -24.59 -19.22
CA ALA A 647 -3.78 -24.46 -19.66
C ALA A 647 -4.38 -25.83 -20.02
N ILE A 648 -3.60 -26.72 -20.66
CA ILE A 648 -4.01 -28.08 -21.01
C ILE A 648 -4.19 -28.95 -19.77
N TYR A 649 -3.23 -28.89 -18.82
CA TYR A 649 -3.29 -29.63 -17.55
C TYR A 649 -4.58 -29.34 -16.78
N LYS A 650 -5.06 -28.10 -16.79
CA LYS A 650 -6.31 -27.71 -16.15
C LYS A 650 -7.55 -28.39 -16.77
N ASN A 651 -7.50 -28.76 -18.03
CA ASN A 651 -8.59 -29.36 -18.83
C ASN A 651 -9.92 -28.58 -18.76
N PRO A 652 -9.92 -27.31 -19.14
CA PRO A 652 -11.06 -26.41 -19.03
C PRO A 652 -12.13 -26.68 -20.07
N GLU A 653 -13.35 -26.13 -19.85
CA GLU A 653 -14.45 -26.12 -20.85
C GLU A 653 -14.34 -24.94 -21.81
N TYR A 654 -13.76 -23.83 -21.36
CA TYR A 654 -13.49 -22.61 -22.12
C TYR A 654 -11.99 -22.33 -22.17
N ILE A 655 -11.48 -22.00 -23.33
CA ILE A 655 -10.07 -21.73 -23.56
C ILE A 655 -9.90 -20.30 -24.11
N PHE A 656 -9.01 -19.54 -23.54
CA PHE A 656 -8.67 -18.20 -23.98
C PHE A 656 -7.17 -18.08 -24.26
N PHE A 657 -6.82 -17.84 -25.51
CA PHE A 657 -5.44 -17.63 -25.95
C PHE A 657 -5.27 -16.19 -26.43
N ASP A 658 -4.41 -15.45 -25.75
CA ASP A 658 -4.03 -14.10 -26.14
C ASP A 658 -2.57 -14.09 -26.61
N GLU A 659 -2.40 -14.12 -27.94
CA GLU A 659 -1.11 -14.17 -28.60
C GLU A 659 -0.21 -15.34 -28.14
N ALA A 660 -0.81 -16.46 -27.80
CA ALA A 660 -0.15 -17.61 -27.15
C ALA A 660 0.94 -18.29 -27.99
N THR A 661 1.09 -17.97 -29.27
CA THR A 661 2.09 -18.58 -30.16
C THR A 661 3.13 -17.61 -30.70
N ASN A 662 3.10 -16.32 -30.30
CA ASN A 662 3.95 -15.28 -30.88
C ASN A 662 5.47 -15.54 -30.74
N SER A 663 5.88 -16.16 -29.64
CA SER A 663 7.29 -16.45 -29.33
C SER A 663 7.77 -17.81 -29.84
N LEU A 664 6.92 -18.56 -30.57
CA LEU A 664 7.25 -19.86 -31.11
C LEU A 664 7.81 -19.72 -32.53
N ASP A 665 8.79 -20.56 -32.85
CA ASP A 665 9.20 -20.77 -34.24
C ASP A 665 8.12 -21.49 -35.04
N ALA A 666 8.15 -21.36 -36.35
CA ALA A 666 7.10 -21.88 -37.24
C ALA A 666 6.86 -23.41 -37.13
N THR A 667 7.95 -24.16 -36.85
CA THR A 667 7.86 -25.61 -36.68
C THR A 667 7.13 -25.99 -35.40
N ASN A 668 7.54 -25.44 -34.26
CA ASN A 668 6.89 -25.65 -32.97
C ASN A 668 5.44 -25.13 -32.95
N GLU A 669 5.17 -23.98 -33.55
CA GLU A 669 3.83 -23.44 -33.70
C GLU A 669 2.89 -24.42 -34.42
N ARG A 670 3.34 -24.96 -35.56
CA ARG A 670 2.57 -25.90 -36.34
C ARG A 670 2.23 -27.18 -35.56
N VAL A 671 3.25 -27.79 -34.92
CA VAL A 671 3.05 -28.99 -34.11
C VAL A 671 2.07 -28.75 -32.97
N ILE A 672 2.23 -27.64 -32.25
CA ILE A 672 1.33 -27.28 -31.15
C ILE A 672 -0.07 -27.02 -31.65
N MET A 673 -0.26 -26.29 -32.74
CA MET A 673 -1.59 -26.01 -33.28
C MET A 673 -2.29 -27.30 -33.77
N ASP A 674 -1.54 -28.25 -34.38
CA ASP A 674 -2.09 -29.54 -34.77
C ASP A 674 -2.54 -30.36 -33.53
N ASN A 675 -1.74 -30.41 -32.47
CA ASN A 675 -2.09 -31.06 -31.22
C ASN A 675 -3.30 -30.38 -30.54
N LEU A 676 -3.34 -29.04 -30.54
CA LEU A 676 -4.41 -28.27 -29.92
C LEU A 676 -5.77 -28.44 -30.64
N ARG A 677 -5.77 -28.72 -31.96
CA ARG A 677 -7.01 -29.01 -32.68
C ARG A 677 -7.79 -30.20 -32.06
N ASP A 678 -7.09 -31.25 -31.65
CA ASP A 678 -7.71 -32.37 -30.95
C ASP A 678 -8.16 -31.97 -29.52
N PHE A 679 -7.39 -31.17 -28.84
CA PHE A 679 -7.72 -30.66 -27.51
C PHE A 679 -8.94 -29.71 -27.51
N TYR A 680 -9.18 -28.99 -28.59
CA TYR A 680 -10.33 -28.08 -28.75
C TYR A 680 -11.65 -28.76 -28.93
N LYS A 681 -11.68 -30.04 -29.32
CA LYS A 681 -12.92 -30.78 -29.56
C LYS A 681 -13.83 -30.78 -28.34
N GLY A 682 -15.05 -30.26 -28.50
CA GLY A 682 -16.03 -30.14 -27.43
C GLY A 682 -15.78 -29.02 -26.44
N LYS A 683 -14.88 -28.08 -26.75
CA LYS A 683 -14.58 -26.88 -25.92
C LYS A 683 -14.92 -25.62 -26.70
N THR A 684 -15.25 -24.57 -25.95
CA THR A 684 -15.43 -23.22 -26.50
C THR A 684 -14.10 -22.48 -26.45
N VAL A 685 -13.57 -22.08 -27.60
CA VAL A 685 -12.22 -21.55 -27.73
C VAL A 685 -12.24 -20.13 -28.29
N VAL A 686 -11.55 -19.22 -27.66
CA VAL A 686 -11.35 -17.82 -28.11
C VAL A 686 -9.86 -17.57 -28.27
N ILE A 687 -9.42 -17.17 -29.44
CA ILE A 687 -8.03 -16.94 -29.77
C ILE A 687 -7.85 -15.51 -30.27
N ALA A 688 -7.15 -14.66 -29.55
CA ALA A 688 -6.65 -13.41 -30.12
C ALA A 688 -5.31 -13.70 -30.81
N ALA A 689 -5.26 -13.51 -32.11
CA ALA A 689 -4.08 -13.83 -32.89
C ALA A 689 -3.76 -12.74 -33.92
N HIS A 690 -2.47 -12.65 -34.22
CA HIS A 690 -1.93 -11.83 -35.30
C HIS A 690 -1.44 -12.65 -36.49
N ARG A 691 -1.36 -14.00 -36.38
CA ARG A 691 -0.86 -14.87 -37.43
C ARG A 691 -1.99 -15.58 -38.17
N LEU A 692 -1.90 -15.55 -39.51
CA LEU A 692 -2.88 -16.20 -40.39
C LEU A 692 -2.96 -17.71 -40.16
N SER A 693 -1.84 -18.39 -39.87
CA SER A 693 -1.77 -19.81 -39.55
C SER A 693 -2.69 -20.23 -38.40
N THR A 694 -2.90 -19.34 -37.42
CA THR A 694 -3.73 -19.60 -36.25
C THR A 694 -5.23 -19.32 -36.50
N VAL A 695 -5.55 -18.46 -37.48
CA VAL A 695 -6.89 -17.86 -37.64
C VAL A 695 -7.68 -18.54 -38.77
N LYS A 696 -7.01 -19.00 -39.84
CA LYS A 696 -7.68 -19.49 -41.07
C LYS A 696 -8.63 -20.64 -40.85
N ASP A 697 -8.38 -21.48 -39.85
CA ASP A 697 -9.16 -22.69 -39.55
C ASP A 697 -10.20 -22.44 -38.43
N ALA A 698 -10.39 -21.19 -37.99
CA ALA A 698 -11.42 -20.85 -37.01
C ALA A 698 -12.83 -20.95 -37.62
N ASP A 699 -13.77 -21.41 -36.79
CA ASP A 699 -15.20 -21.49 -37.20
C ASP A 699 -15.81 -20.08 -37.36
N GLN A 700 -15.31 -19.10 -36.61
CA GLN A 700 -15.73 -17.71 -36.65
C GLN A 700 -14.51 -16.81 -36.51
N ILE A 701 -14.43 -15.79 -37.34
CA ILE A 701 -13.42 -14.73 -37.25
C ILE A 701 -14.11 -13.40 -36.96
N VAL A 702 -13.61 -12.68 -35.96
CA VAL A 702 -14.11 -11.38 -35.55
C VAL A 702 -12.99 -10.36 -35.75
N VAL A 703 -13.23 -9.37 -36.61
CA VAL A 703 -12.25 -8.30 -36.90
C VAL A 703 -12.54 -7.10 -36.04
N MET A 704 -11.54 -6.68 -35.24
CA MET A 704 -11.64 -5.52 -34.34
C MET A 704 -10.77 -4.37 -34.83
N LYS A 705 -11.31 -3.14 -34.78
CA LYS A 705 -10.62 -1.92 -35.12
C LYS A 705 -11.07 -0.79 -34.19
N HIS A 706 -10.11 -0.13 -33.52
CA HIS A 706 -10.38 0.99 -32.62
C HIS A 706 -11.50 0.73 -31.58
N GLY A 707 -11.54 -0.44 -31.00
CA GLY A 707 -12.53 -0.79 -29.97
C GLY A 707 -13.91 -1.22 -30.51
N HIS A 708 -14.08 -1.35 -31.83
CA HIS A 708 -15.33 -1.79 -32.48
C HIS A 708 -15.13 -3.10 -33.25
N ILE A 709 -16.19 -3.89 -33.44
CA ILE A 709 -16.24 -5.00 -34.39
C ILE A 709 -16.62 -4.45 -35.76
N VAL A 710 -15.75 -4.66 -36.74
CA VAL A 710 -15.97 -4.17 -38.13
C VAL A 710 -16.40 -5.25 -39.05
N GLU A 711 -15.95 -6.50 -38.89
CA GLU A 711 -16.33 -7.64 -39.72
C GLU A 711 -16.44 -8.90 -38.87
N THR A 712 -17.36 -9.78 -39.26
CA THR A 712 -17.52 -11.14 -38.68
C THR A 712 -17.86 -12.12 -39.80
N GLY A 713 -17.24 -13.31 -39.81
CA GLY A 713 -17.48 -14.36 -40.80
C GLY A 713 -16.42 -15.45 -40.74
N THR A 714 -16.41 -16.33 -41.71
CA THR A 714 -15.36 -17.36 -41.92
C THR A 714 -14.20 -16.76 -42.73
N HIS A 715 -13.05 -17.44 -42.76
CA HIS A 715 -11.89 -17.04 -43.57
C HIS A 715 -12.27 -16.80 -45.03
N VAL A 716 -13.02 -17.71 -45.65
CA VAL A 716 -13.42 -17.64 -47.07
C VAL A 716 -14.30 -16.42 -47.29
N GLU A 717 -15.36 -16.23 -46.50
CA GLU A 717 -16.29 -15.13 -46.60
C GLU A 717 -15.61 -13.77 -46.47
N LEU A 718 -14.68 -13.63 -45.50
CA LEU A 718 -13.99 -12.36 -45.23
C LEU A 718 -12.94 -12.03 -46.29
N VAL A 719 -12.29 -13.04 -46.88
CA VAL A 719 -11.36 -12.84 -48.00
C VAL A 719 -12.12 -12.40 -49.25
N GLU A 720 -13.30 -12.98 -49.53
CA GLU A 720 -14.18 -12.60 -50.66
C GLU A 720 -14.69 -11.16 -50.51
N LYS A 721 -15.01 -10.70 -49.29
CA LYS A 721 -15.47 -9.33 -49.02
C LYS A 721 -14.41 -8.25 -49.29
N ARG A 722 -13.11 -8.62 -49.33
CA ARG A 722 -11.98 -7.71 -49.55
C ARG A 722 -11.95 -6.51 -48.61
N GLY A 723 -12.39 -6.67 -47.37
CA GLY A 723 -12.44 -5.60 -46.36
C GLY A 723 -11.18 -5.49 -45.52
N ASP A 724 -11.36 -5.08 -44.24
CA ASP A 724 -10.25 -4.92 -43.28
C ASP A 724 -9.52 -6.26 -43.03
N TYR A 725 -10.24 -7.39 -42.95
CA TYR A 725 -9.62 -8.73 -42.84
C TYR A 725 -8.70 -9.04 -44.01
N TYR A 726 -9.16 -8.82 -45.23
CA TYR A 726 -8.36 -9.07 -46.44
C TYR A 726 -7.07 -8.27 -46.44
N THR A 727 -7.14 -7.00 -46.01
CA THR A 727 -5.98 -6.13 -45.89
C THR A 727 -4.98 -6.64 -44.87
N LEU A 728 -5.43 -7.14 -43.70
CA LEU A 728 -4.58 -7.76 -42.67
C LEU A 728 -3.88 -9.00 -43.19
N VAL A 729 -4.61 -9.88 -43.91
CA VAL A 729 -4.08 -11.11 -44.48
C VAL A 729 -3.08 -10.83 -45.60
N LYS A 730 -3.38 -9.87 -46.48
CA LYS A 730 -2.49 -9.45 -47.57
C LYS A 730 -1.16 -8.92 -47.04
N ASN A 731 -1.20 -8.06 -46.03
CA ASN A 731 0.01 -7.52 -45.43
C ASN A 731 0.89 -8.64 -44.81
N GLN A 732 0.28 -9.69 -44.26
CA GLN A 732 1.05 -10.82 -43.70
C GLN A 732 1.65 -11.72 -44.79
N LEU A 733 0.97 -11.90 -45.91
CA LEU A 733 1.47 -12.69 -47.04
C LEU A 733 2.56 -11.95 -47.84
N GLU A 734 2.59 -10.61 -47.79
CA GLU A 734 3.64 -9.81 -48.43
C GLU A 734 4.90 -9.67 -47.56
N LEU A 735 4.81 -9.93 -46.24
CA LEU A 735 5.91 -9.89 -45.30
C LEU A 735 6.51 -11.28 -44.96
N GLY A 736 5.88 -12.36 -45.40
CA GLY A 736 6.30 -13.77 -45.26
C GLY A 736 6.78 -14.36 -46.63
#